data_32bcfb8e96ca367b9f5d4926770090a5
#
_entry.id   32bcfb8e96ca367b9f5d4926770090a5
#
_cell.length_a   1.000
_cell.length_b   1.000
_cell.length_c   1.000
_cell.angle_alpha   90.00
_cell.angle_beta   90.00
_cell.angle_gamma   90.00
#
_symmetry.space_group_name_H-M   'P 1'
#
loop_
_entity.id
_entity.type
_entity.pdbx_description
1 polymer ?
#
loop_
_entity_poly.entity_id
_entity_poly.type
_entity_poly.pdbx_seq_one_letter_code
_entity_poly.pdbx_strand_id
1 'polypeptide(L)'
;MFKQILIFLAGSVFLLFLVGCGEDKDSGSNGSTDTVPAVVESGEFTYTLSESTDGLTLWTTPVTNKLTTGSRPPESRSSGLTLSAARNEFEPVQLVIGPQKGDVTVSMDGFDNLVGQKIELAVAQYEDGWVEGLSSFNSGDTVSLNSNYGVPVWLTVYVPKDATPGEHVGEIVVTDSKGSVTVPVSLYVFDFDLPDEIHFATQLNISISSLMGGGSEEDVKTMLFEHRMTPKSVTWPSGFNWGITFENENSPAVCEAFYDEPDEGDAYSIGALASKYILGEGWNDIGFPNAMLFQFVDNSTPRPDTFCGISRGDHYGSDVYNAKWSQWLGGLDEYLVTNGLDKKGYYYVQNEPQNNQDEALAAHLCRLSKEAAPNLRIAISEEPKPSIAEDADGPCGYDIWIAHVRAYEETYAWERQADFGESVWFYSLDHDPEPYFNPTRVDNQGMNQRIIPWAAWSHRITGWAYYDAGRFFGDDGRPGVRGELLREGFEDYEYLYLANGGAYPNVNESVDVDTTVRSVAASMVSWTKNADALMAVRYQLGLYIEGSKKELPVLQVESSRLAGNYYINFQDPEGEPNAEPLIVNGNQYMKVGWDQYDPSLGYGWSGENMGTGILMTGYSSADGFNEVQKSYIYDDYGRDNLFEFDLAPGTYNITVGVGMAGRAYDSQPHNVSIEGVKVVDDEPTSADQTLIERTVTMDIVDGSLSMIAAGRSPSIDDYSYTFVAYLDIELVL
;
A
#
# COMPACT_ATOMS: atom_id res chain seq x y z
N MET A 1 45.75 10.69 16.84
CA MET A 1 46.26 9.59 17.70
C MET A 1 45.67 8.30 17.19
N PHE A 2 46.51 7.44 16.65
CA PHE A 2 46.12 6.15 16.07
C PHE A 2 45.48 5.21 17.07
N LYS A 3 44.42 4.48 16.70
CA LYS A 3 44.13 3.13 17.22
C LYS A 3 43.70 2.20 16.07
N GLN A 4 44.36 1.06 16.09
CA GLN A 4 44.42 0.03 15.06
C GLN A 4 43.17 -0.82 15.01
N ILE A 5 42.84 -1.20 13.78
CA ILE A 5 41.91 -2.23 13.38
C ILE A 5 42.58 -3.61 13.63
N LEU A 6 41.83 -4.52 14.23
CA LEU A 6 42.20 -5.94 14.33
C LEU A 6 41.19 -6.77 13.53
N ILE A 7 41.69 -7.37 12.44
CA ILE A 7 40.95 -8.32 11.59
C ILE A 7 41.09 -9.71 12.19
N PHE A 8 39.98 -10.40 12.39
CA PHE A 8 39.96 -11.84 12.64
C PHE A 8 39.35 -12.57 11.43
N LEU A 9 40.18 -13.33 10.75
CA LEU A 9 39.76 -14.41 9.86
C LEU A 9 39.41 -15.65 10.69
N ALA A 10 38.25 -16.24 10.46
CA ALA A 10 37.95 -17.61 10.86
C ALA A 10 37.41 -18.40 9.67
N GLY A 11 38.14 -19.40 9.27
CA GLY A 11 37.82 -20.24 8.11
C GLY A 11 36.74 -21.29 8.43
N SER A 12 35.93 -21.52 7.43
CA SER A 12 34.89 -22.56 7.46
C SER A 12 35.46 -23.91 7.03
N VAL A 13 35.20 -24.93 7.82
CA VAL A 13 35.44 -26.34 7.49
C VAL A 13 34.09 -26.98 7.13
N PHE A 14 33.96 -27.45 5.90
CA PHE A 14 32.86 -28.30 5.45
C PHE A 14 33.06 -29.70 5.98
N LEU A 15 32.06 -30.28 6.62
CA LEU A 15 31.96 -31.69 6.94
C LEU A 15 30.70 -32.29 6.30
N LEU A 16 30.90 -33.11 5.28
CA LEU A 16 29.87 -34.00 4.74
C LEU A 16 29.61 -35.15 5.73
N PHE A 17 28.38 -35.38 6.07
CA PHE A 17 27.93 -36.64 6.66
C PHE A 17 26.94 -37.35 5.75
N LEU A 18 27.38 -38.50 5.27
CA LEU A 18 26.53 -39.55 4.71
C LEU A 18 25.92 -40.35 5.88
N VAL A 19 24.60 -40.51 5.88
CA VAL A 19 23.92 -41.41 6.79
C VAL A 19 23.25 -42.54 5.99
N GLY A 20 23.63 -43.73 6.33
CA GLY A 20 23.07 -44.96 5.80
C GLY A 20 21.86 -45.42 6.60
N CYS A 21 20.97 -46.14 5.92
CA CYS A 21 19.81 -46.83 6.44
C CYS A 21 20.17 -47.92 7.47
N GLY A 22 19.36 -48.04 8.51
CA GLY A 22 19.30 -49.19 9.41
C GLY A 22 17.92 -49.32 10.02
N GLU A 23 17.22 -50.40 9.65
CA GLU A 23 15.96 -50.82 10.30
C GLU A 23 16.27 -51.36 11.72
N ASP A 24 15.40 -51.07 12.67
CA ASP A 24 15.05 -52.03 13.72
C ASP A 24 13.71 -51.74 14.41
N LYS A 25 13.08 -52.78 14.90
CA LYS A 25 11.69 -53.01 15.29
C LYS A 25 11.38 -52.70 16.75
N ASP A 26 10.10 -52.36 16.93
CA ASP A 26 9.19 -52.64 18.05
C ASP A 26 9.58 -52.29 19.49
N SER A 27 8.82 -51.37 20.08
CA SER A 27 8.06 -51.67 21.31
C SER A 27 7.07 -50.53 21.60
N GLY A 28 5.80 -50.89 21.84
CA GLY A 28 4.70 -49.95 21.98
C GLY A 28 4.72 -49.13 23.27
N SER A 29 4.22 -47.92 23.15
CA SER A 29 3.76 -47.09 24.23
C SER A 29 2.61 -46.22 23.69
N ASN A 30 1.45 -46.33 24.33
CA ASN A 30 0.31 -45.42 24.11
C ASN A 30 0.74 -43.99 24.42
N GLY A 31 0.93 -43.20 23.39
CA GLY A 31 1.08 -41.78 23.44
C GLY A 31 -0.05 -41.16 22.61
N SER A 32 -0.73 -40.21 23.16
CA SER A 32 -1.62 -39.28 22.48
C SER A 32 -0.95 -38.82 21.18
N THR A 33 -1.57 -39.10 20.06
CA THR A 33 -1.16 -38.52 18.78
C THR A 33 -1.60 -37.06 18.79
N ASP A 34 -0.74 -36.17 19.26
CA ASP A 34 -0.77 -34.77 18.84
C ASP A 34 -0.54 -34.78 17.33
N THR A 35 -1.61 -34.83 16.58
CA THR A 35 -1.58 -34.52 15.15
C THR A 35 -1.41 -33.03 15.04
N VAL A 36 -0.16 -32.57 15.00
CA VAL A 36 0.16 -31.24 14.46
C VAL A 36 -0.46 -31.23 13.06
N PRO A 37 -1.35 -30.27 12.72
CA PRO A 37 -1.92 -30.17 11.40
C PRO A 37 -0.78 -30.16 10.39
N ALA A 38 -0.96 -30.84 9.27
CA ALA A 38 0.02 -30.83 8.19
C ALA A 38 0.20 -29.37 7.76
N VAL A 39 1.32 -28.79 8.16
CA VAL A 39 1.74 -27.47 7.67
C VAL A 39 1.72 -27.59 6.16
N VAL A 40 0.89 -26.77 5.50
CA VAL A 40 0.91 -26.63 4.05
C VAL A 40 2.26 -26.01 3.71
N GLU A 41 3.28 -26.85 3.47
CA GLU A 41 4.65 -26.40 3.18
C GLU A 41 4.76 -25.65 1.86
N SER A 42 3.71 -25.64 1.07
CA SER A 42 3.64 -25.01 -0.26
C SER A 42 2.43 -24.10 -0.39
N GLY A 43 2.05 -23.30 0.56
CA GLY A 43 1.14 -22.15 0.40
C GLY A 43 0.04 -22.26 -0.67
N GLU A 44 -0.52 -23.42 -0.95
CA GLU A 44 -1.63 -23.57 -1.88
C GLU A 44 -2.95 -23.34 -1.13
N PHE A 45 -3.46 -22.12 -1.24
CA PHE A 45 -4.77 -21.74 -0.73
C PHE A 45 -5.83 -21.76 -1.84
N THR A 46 -5.42 -22.08 -3.08
CA THR A 46 -6.26 -22.14 -4.28
C THR A 46 -6.43 -23.59 -4.73
N TYR A 47 -7.61 -24.19 -4.51
CA TYR A 47 -7.89 -25.59 -4.86
C TYR A 47 -9.38 -25.89 -4.98
N THR A 48 -9.71 -26.91 -5.76
CA THR A 48 -11.04 -27.53 -5.79
C THR A 48 -11.20 -28.43 -4.56
N LEU A 49 -12.32 -28.30 -3.86
CA LEU A 49 -12.61 -29.11 -2.68
C LEU A 49 -12.90 -30.55 -3.04
N SER A 50 -12.31 -31.50 -2.29
CA SER A 50 -12.58 -32.94 -2.43
C SER A 50 -14.02 -33.31 -2.09
N GLU A 51 -14.71 -32.47 -1.33
CA GLU A 51 -16.13 -32.57 -0.97
C GLU A 51 -17.06 -32.31 -2.15
N SER A 52 -16.55 -31.79 -3.27
CA SER A 52 -17.33 -31.60 -4.51
C SER A 52 -17.97 -32.92 -4.96
N THR A 53 -19.21 -32.84 -5.49
CA THR A 53 -19.95 -33.97 -6.01
C THR A 53 -20.31 -33.80 -7.49
N ASP A 54 -20.82 -34.85 -8.13
CA ASP A 54 -21.37 -34.77 -9.48
C ASP A 54 -22.56 -33.79 -9.50
N GLY A 55 -22.30 -32.54 -9.87
CA GLY A 55 -23.30 -31.47 -9.97
C GLY A 55 -23.28 -30.44 -8.87
N LEU A 56 -22.31 -30.51 -7.93
CA LEU A 56 -22.01 -29.47 -6.97
C LEU A 56 -20.50 -29.30 -6.88
N THR A 57 -19.94 -28.39 -7.68
CA THR A 57 -18.51 -28.05 -7.64
C THR A 57 -18.27 -27.01 -6.57
N LEU A 58 -17.33 -27.27 -5.68
CA LEU A 58 -16.91 -26.40 -4.59
C LEU A 58 -15.40 -26.15 -4.70
N TRP A 59 -14.96 -24.92 -4.55
CA TRP A 59 -13.55 -24.57 -4.59
C TRP A 59 -13.25 -23.30 -3.79
N THR A 60 -11.99 -23.02 -3.54
CA THR A 60 -11.52 -21.86 -2.78
C THR A 60 -10.30 -21.23 -3.43
N THR A 61 -10.06 -19.98 -3.09
CA THR A 61 -8.85 -19.21 -3.39
C THR A 61 -8.78 -18.06 -2.36
N PRO A 62 -7.61 -17.50 -2.04
CA PRO A 62 -7.54 -16.33 -1.17
C PRO A 62 -8.50 -15.22 -1.61
N VAL A 63 -9.07 -14.51 -0.66
CA VAL A 63 -10.01 -13.41 -0.94
C VAL A 63 -9.38 -12.28 -1.76
N THR A 64 -8.06 -12.13 -1.69
CA THR A 64 -7.25 -11.21 -2.51
C THR A 64 -7.21 -11.58 -3.99
N ASN A 65 -7.51 -12.83 -4.36
CA ASN A 65 -7.75 -13.22 -5.74
C ASN A 65 -9.19 -12.87 -6.10
N LYS A 66 -9.43 -11.64 -6.54
CA LYS A 66 -10.76 -11.21 -7.01
C LYS A 66 -11.17 -12.03 -8.21
N LEU A 67 -12.31 -12.68 -8.08
CA LEU A 67 -12.83 -13.54 -9.14
C LEU A 67 -13.47 -12.72 -10.26
N THR A 68 -13.36 -13.26 -11.46
CA THR A 68 -14.09 -12.76 -12.63
C THR A 68 -15.16 -13.77 -13.07
N THR A 69 -16.09 -13.35 -13.92
CA THR A 69 -17.03 -14.27 -14.56
C THR A 69 -16.31 -15.33 -15.43
N GLY A 70 -15.02 -15.09 -15.74
CA GLY A 70 -14.14 -16.04 -16.43
C GLY A 70 -13.43 -17.04 -15.53
N SER A 71 -13.37 -16.83 -14.22
CA SER A 71 -12.68 -17.70 -13.26
C SER A 71 -13.27 -19.11 -13.25
N ARG A 72 -12.41 -20.11 -13.09
CA ARG A 72 -12.75 -21.53 -13.12
C ARG A 72 -12.14 -22.27 -11.95
N PRO A 73 -12.76 -23.39 -11.49
CA PRO A 73 -12.19 -24.24 -10.46
C PRO A 73 -10.78 -24.69 -10.82
N PRO A 74 -9.81 -24.60 -9.89
CA PRO A 74 -8.43 -25.05 -10.12
C PRO A 74 -8.35 -26.58 -10.26
N GLU A 75 -7.25 -27.06 -10.86
CA GLU A 75 -7.00 -28.50 -11.04
C GLU A 75 -6.54 -29.17 -9.74
N SER A 76 -5.79 -28.43 -8.89
CA SER A 76 -5.38 -28.89 -7.57
C SER A 76 -6.58 -29.20 -6.69
N ARG A 77 -6.44 -30.19 -5.78
CA ARG A 77 -7.52 -30.63 -4.89
C ARG A 77 -7.03 -30.72 -3.45
N SER A 78 -7.84 -30.23 -2.54
CA SER A 78 -7.65 -30.37 -1.11
C SER A 78 -9.00 -30.53 -0.41
N SER A 79 -8.99 -30.72 0.91
CA SER A 79 -10.18 -30.90 1.74
C SER A 79 -10.40 -29.70 2.64
N GLY A 80 -11.66 -29.26 2.79
CA GLY A 80 -12.06 -28.21 3.71
C GLY A 80 -11.53 -26.83 3.35
N LEU A 81 -11.79 -25.87 4.23
CA LEU A 81 -11.26 -24.50 4.20
C LEU A 81 -10.34 -24.29 5.40
N THR A 82 -9.30 -23.49 5.24
CA THR A 82 -8.35 -23.17 6.31
C THR A 82 -8.24 -21.66 6.49
N LEU A 83 -8.26 -21.20 7.75
CA LEU A 83 -8.04 -19.84 8.17
C LEU A 83 -6.99 -19.82 9.28
N SER A 84 -6.32 -18.68 9.44
CA SER A 84 -5.48 -18.42 10.60
C SER A 84 -5.60 -16.95 10.99
N ALA A 85 -5.79 -16.69 12.27
CA ALA A 85 -6.00 -15.35 12.79
C ALA A 85 -5.42 -15.18 14.18
N ALA A 86 -5.02 -13.97 14.54
CA ALA A 86 -4.77 -13.59 15.92
C ALA A 86 -6.09 -13.42 16.69
N ARG A 87 -6.03 -13.28 18.00
CA ARG A 87 -7.17 -12.77 18.74
C ARG A 87 -7.43 -11.29 18.41
N ASN A 88 -8.66 -10.84 18.51
CA ASN A 88 -9.08 -9.48 18.14
C ASN A 88 -8.95 -9.16 16.65
N GLU A 89 -9.16 -10.14 15.79
CA GLU A 89 -9.01 -10.06 14.35
C GLU A 89 -10.24 -10.55 13.60
N PHE A 90 -10.49 -9.97 12.43
CA PHE A 90 -11.48 -10.45 11.48
C PHE A 90 -10.76 -11.16 10.34
N GLU A 91 -11.05 -12.41 10.11
CA GLU A 91 -10.42 -13.20 9.05
C GLU A 91 -11.45 -13.72 8.05
N PRO A 92 -11.34 -13.35 6.77
CA PRO A 92 -12.25 -13.83 5.73
C PRO A 92 -11.71 -15.05 4.98
N VAL A 93 -12.62 -15.91 4.53
CA VAL A 93 -12.34 -16.94 3.53
C VAL A 93 -13.49 -17.01 2.53
N GLN A 94 -13.23 -17.42 1.29
CA GLN A 94 -14.28 -17.60 0.30
C GLN A 94 -14.46 -19.07 -0.11
N LEU A 95 -15.72 -19.51 -0.10
CA LEU A 95 -16.17 -20.75 -0.71
C LEU A 95 -16.86 -20.43 -2.03
N VAL A 96 -16.31 -20.88 -3.14
CA VAL A 96 -16.90 -20.64 -4.45
C VAL A 96 -17.74 -21.84 -4.90
N ILE A 97 -19.02 -21.60 -5.23
CA ILE A 97 -19.97 -22.63 -5.60
C ILE A 97 -20.24 -22.57 -7.11
N GLY A 98 -19.97 -23.63 -7.80
CA GLY A 98 -20.20 -23.73 -9.26
C GLY A 98 -18.98 -23.37 -10.12
N PRO A 99 -19.18 -23.12 -11.45
CA PRO A 99 -20.45 -22.73 -12.12
C PRO A 99 -21.46 -23.85 -12.24
N GLN A 100 -22.71 -23.58 -11.81
CA GLN A 100 -23.85 -24.50 -12.00
C GLN A 100 -25.18 -23.74 -11.84
N LYS A 101 -26.27 -24.32 -12.33
CA LYS A 101 -27.59 -23.72 -12.23
C LYS A 101 -28.38 -24.33 -11.05
N GLY A 102 -29.11 -23.49 -10.36
CA GLY A 102 -30.03 -23.87 -9.26
C GLY A 102 -29.86 -22.97 -8.07
N ASP A 103 -30.47 -23.37 -6.98
CA ASP A 103 -30.40 -22.71 -5.68
C ASP A 103 -29.81 -23.71 -4.68
N VAL A 104 -29.03 -23.18 -3.72
CA VAL A 104 -28.51 -23.91 -2.58
C VAL A 104 -28.86 -23.17 -1.29
N THR A 105 -28.95 -23.88 -0.19
CA THR A 105 -28.87 -23.24 1.13
C THR A 105 -27.46 -23.40 1.65
N VAL A 106 -26.94 -22.33 2.29
CA VAL A 106 -25.62 -22.33 2.91
C VAL A 106 -25.78 -22.04 4.39
N SER A 107 -25.28 -22.90 5.24
CA SER A 107 -25.34 -22.72 6.68
C SER A 107 -23.99 -22.94 7.36
N MET A 108 -23.74 -22.16 8.39
CA MET A 108 -22.61 -22.30 9.30
C MET A 108 -23.05 -21.80 10.69
N ASP A 109 -22.81 -22.62 11.71
CA ASP A 109 -23.17 -22.31 13.09
C ASP A 109 -21.99 -21.72 13.91
N GLY A 110 -20.80 -21.65 13.30
CA GLY A 110 -19.56 -21.15 13.90
C GLY A 110 -18.55 -22.26 14.19
N PHE A 111 -17.57 -21.92 14.99
CA PHE A 111 -16.48 -22.83 15.40
C PHE A 111 -16.71 -23.37 16.79
N ASP A 112 -16.37 -24.65 17.00
CA ASP A 112 -16.42 -25.27 18.31
C ASP A 112 -15.47 -24.59 19.30
N ASN A 113 -15.98 -24.34 20.52
CA ASN A 113 -15.24 -23.74 21.62
C ASN A 113 -14.69 -22.32 21.39
N LEU A 114 -15.14 -21.62 20.37
CA LEU A 114 -14.79 -20.23 20.11
C LEU A 114 -15.91 -19.31 20.63
N VAL A 115 -15.96 -19.12 21.94
CA VAL A 115 -17.00 -18.32 22.60
C VAL A 115 -16.82 -16.84 22.27
N GLY A 116 -17.91 -16.14 21.91
CA GLY A 116 -17.88 -14.72 21.58
C GLY A 116 -17.52 -14.40 20.12
N GLN A 117 -17.32 -15.43 19.29
CA GLN A 117 -17.13 -15.26 17.85
C GLN A 117 -18.30 -14.51 17.19
N LYS A 118 -18.00 -13.74 16.15
CA LYS A 118 -19.02 -13.24 15.21
C LYS A 118 -18.78 -13.94 13.86
N ILE A 119 -19.85 -14.48 13.30
CA ILE A 119 -19.81 -15.10 11.96
C ILE A 119 -20.64 -14.25 11.03
N GLU A 120 -20.02 -13.80 9.95
CA GLU A 120 -20.67 -13.04 8.90
C GLU A 120 -20.63 -13.84 7.59
N LEU A 121 -21.79 -13.97 6.95
CA LEU A 121 -21.93 -14.61 5.65
C LEU A 121 -22.39 -13.60 4.61
N ALA A 122 -21.73 -13.55 3.48
CA ALA A 122 -22.13 -12.72 2.35
C ALA A 122 -21.95 -13.45 1.01
N VAL A 123 -22.82 -13.14 0.04
CA VAL A 123 -22.62 -13.52 -1.35
C VAL A 123 -21.92 -12.38 -2.05
N ALA A 124 -20.78 -12.66 -2.66
CA ALA A 124 -20.09 -11.66 -3.45
C ALA A 124 -20.75 -11.49 -4.81
N GLN A 125 -21.02 -10.24 -5.16
CA GLN A 125 -21.71 -9.84 -6.38
C GLN A 125 -20.71 -9.41 -7.45
N TYR A 126 -21.04 -9.70 -8.71
CA TYR A 126 -20.22 -9.27 -9.85
C TYR A 126 -20.69 -7.91 -10.38
N GLU A 127 -19.73 -6.98 -10.50
CA GLU A 127 -19.88 -5.69 -11.15
C GLU A 127 -18.87 -5.63 -12.30
N ASP A 128 -19.30 -5.28 -13.50
CA ASP A 128 -18.48 -5.26 -14.73
C ASP A 128 -17.63 -6.53 -14.96
N GLY A 129 -18.13 -7.66 -14.49
CA GLY A 129 -17.48 -8.96 -14.64
C GLY A 129 -16.50 -9.32 -13.53
N TRP A 130 -16.31 -8.47 -12.53
CA TRP A 130 -15.45 -8.66 -11.37
C TRP A 130 -16.26 -8.72 -10.07
N VAL A 131 -15.80 -9.50 -9.11
CA VAL A 131 -16.37 -9.54 -7.76
C VAL A 131 -16.10 -8.23 -7.04
N GLU A 132 -17.18 -7.57 -6.55
CA GLU A 132 -17.07 -6.25 -5.90
C GLU A 132 -18.04 -6.07 -4.73
N GLY A 133 -19.33 -6.22 -4.93
CA GLY A 133 -20.32 -6.04 -3.85
C GLY A 133 -20.39 -7.25 -2.93
N LEU A 134 -20.76 -7.03 -1.67
CA LEU A 134 -21.02 -8.07 -0.68
C LEU A 134 -22.45 -7.94 -0.16
N SER A 135 -23.26 -8.96 -0.40
CA SER A 135 -24.66 -9.02 0.08
C SER A 135 -24.78 -10.01 1.23
N SER A 136 -24.95 -9.50 2.44
CA SER A 136 -25.07 -10.33 3.63
C SER A 136 -26.32 -11.21 3.61
N PHE A 137 -26.22 -12.42 4.16
CA PHE A 137 -27.33 -13.34 4.35
C PHE A 137 -27.18 -14.10 5.66
N ASN A 138 -28.27 -14.71 6.15
CA ASN A 138 -28.23 -15.49 7.40
C ASN A 138 -27.94 -16.97 7.11
N SER A 139 -27.31 -17.64 8.08
CA SER A 139 -27.10 -19.09 8.03
C SER A 139 -28.42 -19.82 7.72
N GLY A 140 -28.39 -20.66 6.67
CA GLY A 140 -29.57 -21.40 6.19
C GLY A 140 -30.38 -20.66 5.11
N ASP A 141 -30.04 -19.43 4.76
CA ASP A 141 -30.69 -18.74 3.65
C ASP A 141 -30.31 -19.34 2.30
N THR A 142 -31.11 -19.04 1.28
CA THR A 142 -30.94 -19.55 -0.07
C THR A 142 -30.02 -18.64 -0.87
N VAL A 143 -29.01 -19.24 -1.53
CA VAL A 143 -28.09 -18.61 -2.47
C VAL A 143 -28.40 -19.12 -3.88
N SER A 144 -28.70 -18.20 -4.80
CA SER A 144 -28.94 -18.53 -6.20
C SER A 144 -27.64 -18.65 -6.98
N LEU A 145 -27.48 -19.77 -7.68
CA LEU A 145 -26.25 -20.08 -8.43
C LEU A 145 -26.38 -19.67 -9.90
N ASN A 146 -25.25 -19.51 -10.56
CA ASN A 146 -25.15 -19.14 -11.96
C ASN A 146 -24.48 -20.24 -12.78
N SER A 147 -25.04 -20.54 -13.97
CA SER A 147 -24.51 -21.58 -14.85
C SER A 147 -23.24 -21.20 -15.59
N ASN A 148 -22.89 -19.94 -15.64
CA ASN A 148 -21.77 -19.41 -16.42
C ASN A 148 -20.52 -19.12 -15.57
N TYR A 149 -20.70 -18.84 -14.27
CA TYR A 149 -19.60 -18.48 -13.36
C TYR A 149 -19.86 -19.03 -11.95
N GLY A 150 -18.79 -19.16 -11.19
CA GLY A 150 -18.86 -19.52 -9.77
C GLY A 150 -19.46 -18.37 -8.94
N VAL A 151 -20.20 -18.72 -7.90
CA VAL A 151 -20.78 -17.77 -6.93
C VAL A 151 -19.97 -17.84 -5.64
N PRO A 152 -19.19 -16.78 -5.30
CA PRO A 152 -18.42 -16.78 -4.09
C PRO A 152 -19.29 -16.49 -2.86
N VAL A 153 -19.18 -17.32 -1.87
CA VAL A 153 -19.70 -17.13 -0.53
C VAL A 153 -18.54 -16.74 0.38
N TRP A 154 -18.60 -15.55 0.95
CA TRP A 154 -17.65 -15.06 1.92
C TRP A 154 -18.11 -15.42 3.31
N LEU A 155 -17.21 -16.03 4.05
CA LEU A 155 -17.28 -16.23 5.49
C LEU A 155 -16.26 -15.31 6.12
N THR A 156 -16.67 -14.41 7.00
CA THR A 156 -15.79 -13.64 7.87
C THR A 156 -15.98 -14.05 9.31
N VAL A 157 -14.91 -14.36 10.02
CA VAL A 157 -14.95 -14.69 11.44
C VAL A 157 -14.20 -13.63 12.25
N TYR A 158 -14.84 -13.10 13.31
CA TYR A 158 -14.16 -12.34 14.34
C TYR A 158 -13.69 -13.28 15.45
N VAL A 159 -12.39 -13.25 15.74
CA VAL A 159 -11.76 -14.02 16.81
C VAL A 159 -11.69 -13.16 18.07
N PRO A 160 -12.43 -13.51 19.13
CA PRO A 160 -12.45 -12.72 20.37
C PRO A 160 -11.10 -12.70 21.09
N LYS A 161 -10.87 -11.65 21.90
CA LYS A 161 -9.64 -11.51 22.71
C LYS A 161 -9.44 -12.60 23.75
N ASP A 162 -10.52 -13.23 24.21
CA ASP A 162 -10.48 -14.33 25.17
C ASP A 162 -10.51 -15.71 24.51
N ALA A 163 -10.35 -15.77 23.18
CA ALA A 163 -10.23 -17.01 22.43
C ALA A 163 -9.03 -17.84 22.91
N THR A 164 -9.24 -19.15 23.02
CA THR A 164 -8.13 -20.07 23.32
C THR A 164 -7.26 -20.24 22.08
N PRO A 165 -5.93 -20.03 22.14
CA PRO A 165 -5.04 -20.33 21.02
C PRO A 165 -5.10 -21.79 20.59
N GLY A 166 -4.82 -22.03 19.30
CA GLY A 166 -4.78 -23.34 18.69
C GLY A 166 -5.92 -23.55 17.68
N GLU A 167 -6.17 -24.83 17.35
CA GLU A 167 -7.10 -25.21 16.30
C GLU A 167 -8.56 -25.22 16.79
N HIS A 168 -9.43 -24.57 16.01
CA HIS A 168 -10.88 -24.60 16.15
C HIS A 168 -11.51 -25.13 14.86
N VAL A 169 -12.54 -25.96 15.00
CA VAL A 169 -13.19 -26.61 13.86
C VAL A 169 -14.62 -26.13 13.72
N GLY A 170 -15.02 -25.84 12.50
CA GLY A 170 -16.38 -25.52 12.11
C GLY A 170 -16.78 -26.25 10.83
N GLU A 171 -18.00 -26.09 10.41
CA GLU A 171 -18.53 -26.73 9.21
C GLU A 171 -19.44 -25.79 8.43
N ILE A 172 -19.22 -25.70 7.13
CA ILE A 172 -20.19 -25.10 6.17
C ILE A 172 -20.98 -26.23 5.53
N VAL A 173 -22.30 -26.17 5.64
CA VAL A 173 -23.18 -27.12 4.99
C VAL A 173 -23.85 -26.48 3.78
N VAL A 174 -23.58 -27.03 2.61
CA VAL A 174 -24.19 -26.61 1.32
C VAL A 174 -25.22 -27.66 0.92
N THR A 175 -26.49 -27.27 0.83
CA THR A 175 -27.60 -28.18 0.51
C THR A 175 -28.25 -27.77 -0.81
N ASP A 176 -28.33 -28.68 -1.75
CA ASP A 176 -29.07 -28.54 -2.98
C ASP A 176 -30.30 -29.51 -3.02
N SER A 177 -31.00 -29.56 -4.13
CA SER A 177 -32.16 -30.47 -4.35
C SER A 177 -31.80 -31.96 -4.33
N LYS A 178 -30.52 -32.33 -4.33
CA LYS A 178 -30.03 -33.72 -4.36
C LYS A 178 -29.50 -34.19 -3.01
N GLY A 179 -29.14 -33.27 -2.12
CA GLY A 179 -28.62 -33.58 -0.78
C GLY A 179 -27.74 -32.48 -0.23
N SER A 180 -27.08 -32.79 0.89
CA SER A 180 -26.17 -31.87 1.59
C SER A 180 -24.72 -32.33 1.47
N VAL A 181 -23.83 -31.37 1.33
CA VAL A 181 -22.37 -31.54 1.39
C VAL A 181 -21.87 -30.73 2.59
N THR A 182 -21.09 -31.36 3.44
CA THR A 182 -20.41 -30.71 4.56
C THR A 182 -18.97 -30.40 4.18
N VAL A 183 -18.57 -29.14 4.29
CA VAL A 183 -17.21 -28.64 4.08
C VAL A 183 -16.62 -28.35 5.46
N PRO A 184 -15.59 -29.07 5.91
CA PRO A 184 -14.89 -28.73 7.15
C PRO A 184 -14.22 -27.36 7.03
N VAL A 185 -14.22 -26.60 8.12
CA VAL A 185 -13.51 -25.32 8.22
C VAL A 185 -12.61 -25.38 9.44
N SER A 186 -11.31 -25.21 9.24
CA SER A 186 -10.31 -25.18 10.30
C SER A 186 -9.80 -23.75 10.49
N LEU A 187 -9.83 -23.25 11.73
CA LEU A 187 -9.29 -21.97 12.12
C LEU A 187 -8.18 -22.18 13.14
N TYR A 188 -6.97 -21.76 12.80
CA TYR A 188 -5.88 -21.68 13.75
C TYR A 188 -5.81 -20.31 14.40
N VAL A 189 -6.02 -20.23 15.71
CA VAL A 189 -5.93 -18.99 16.49
C VAL A 189 -4.53 -18.86 17.06
N PHE A 190 -3.77 -17.83 16.65
CA PHE A 190 -2.44 -17.56 17.18
C PHE A 190 -2.48 -17.10 18.65
N ASP A 191 -1.39 -17.36 19.39
CA ASP A 191 -1.27 -16.96 20.80
C ASP A 191 -0.76 -15.50 20.97
N PHE A 192 -1.41 -14.58 20.30
CA PHE A 192 -1.25 -13.13 20.50
C PHE A 192 -2.53 -12.39 20.11
N ASP A 193 -2.65 -11.14 20.57
CA ASP A 193 -3.77 -10.25 20.24
C ASP A 193 -3.33 -9.20 19.23
N LEU A 194 -4.17 -8.90 18.24
CA LEU A 194 -4.01 -7.64 17.52
C LEU A 194 -4.32 -6.47 18.46
N PRO A 195 -3.50 -5.40 18.42
CA PRO A 195 -3.75 -4.20 19.21
C PRO A 195 -5.13 -3.58 18.91
N ASP A 196 -5.74 -3.01 19.93
CA ASP A 196 -6.93 -2.16 19.73
C ASP A 196 -6.57 -0.83 19.09
N GLU A 197 -5.39 -0.32 19.43
CA GLU A 197 -4.80 0.84 18.78
C GLU A 197 -4.49 0.52 17.32
N ILE A 198 -4.73 1.50 16.47
CA ILE A 198 -4.43 1.43 15.03
C ILE A 198 -3.07 2.10 14.80
N HIS A 199 -2.09 1.34 14.29
CA HIS A 199 -0.73 1.85 14.06
C HIS A 199 -0.49 2.33 12.62
N PHE A 200 -1.29 1.90 11.65
CA PHE A 200 -1.25 2.46 10.30
C PHE A 200 -2.28 3.58 10.16
N ALA A 201 -1.83 4.82 10.13
CA ALA A 201 -2.71 5.96 10.04
C ALA A 201 -3.42 6.01 8.68
N THR A 202 -4.71 6.37 8.67
CA THR A 202 -5.41 6.63 7.43
C THR A 202 -6.09 8.00 7.46
N GLN A 203 -6.27 8.62 6.28
CA GLN A 203 -7.07 9.83 6.07
C GLN A 203 -8.01 9.60 4.89
N LEU A 204 -9.18 9.05 5.17
CA LEU A 204 -10.12 8.65 4.13
C LEU A 204 -11.23 9.67 3.98
N ASN A 205 -11.34 10.30 2.82
CA ASN A 205 -12.43 11.23 2.55
C ASN A 205 -13.73 10.45 2.28
N ILE A 206 -14.48 10.25 3.34
CA ILE A 206 -15.72 9.49 3.39
C ILE A 206 -16.84 10.41 3.87
N SER A 207 -17.95 10.44 3.14
CA SER A 207 -19.19 11.06 3.63
C SER A 207 -19.88 10.11 4.62
N ILE A 208 -19.72 10.36 5.91
CA ILE A 208 -20.36 9.54 6.96
C ILE A 208 -21.87 9.41 6.72
N SER A 209 -22.54 10.50 6.35
CA SER A 209 -23.98 10.50 6.10
C SER A 209 -24.39 9.60 4.92
N SER A 210 -23.53 9.39 3.93
CA SER A 210 -23.84 8.48 2.81
C SER A 210 -23.74 7.01 3.20
N LEU A 211 -23.01 6.69 4.26
CA LEU A 211 -22.85 5.32 4.76
C LEU A 211 -23.87 4.92 5.84
N MET A 212 -24.69 5.84 6.31
CA MET A 212 -25.58 5.54 7.45
C MET A 212 -26.61 4.45 7.17
N GLY A 213 -27.04 4.22 5.93
CA GLY A 213 -27.94 3.12 5.56
C GLY A 213 -29.20 2.96 6.44
N GLY A 214 -29.51 3.96 7.26
CA GLY A 214 -30.57 3.94 8.28
C GLY A 214 -30.05 3.76 9.73
N GLY A 215 -28.76 3.56 9.92
CA GLY A 215 -28.08 3.55 11.24
C GLY A 215 -27.70 4.96 11.71
N SER A 216 -26.90 5.05 12.74
CA SER A 216 -26.39 6.31 13.30
C SER A 216 -24.99 6.64 12.77
N GLU A 217 -24.56 7.88 12.94
CA GLU A 217 -23.18 8.31 12.68
C GLU A 217 -22.15 7.52 13.51
N GLU A 218 -22.51 7.17 14.75
CA GLU A 218 -21.67 6.38 15.63
C GLU A 218 -21.52 4.94 15.13
N ASP A 219 -22.57 4.32 14.57
CA ASP A 219 -22.49 2.98 13.98
C ASP A 219 -21.51 2.96 12.80
N VAL A 220 -21.53 4.00 11.95
CA VAL A 220 -20.58 4.14 10.82
C VAL A 220 -19.14 4.32 11.33
N LYS A 221 -18.93 5.17 12.32
CA LYS A 221 -17.59 5.37 12.89
C LYS A 221 -17.08 4.12 13.60
N THR A 222 -17.94 3.37 14.26
CA THR A 222 -17.60 2.08 14.88
C THR A 222 -17.20 1.07 13.81
N MET A 223 -17.97 0.94 12.74
CA MET A 223 -17.63 0.07 11.62
C MET A 223 -16.30 0.48 10.98
N LEU A 224 -16.06 1.77 10.75
CA LEU A 224 -14.78 2.25 10.21
C LEU A 224 -13.61 1.93 11.15
N PHE A 225 -13.79 2.09 12.46
CA PHE A 225 -12.78 1.75 13.44
C PHE A 225 -12.48 0.25 13.49
N GLU A 226 -13.50 -0.62 13.42
CA GLU A 226 -13.34 -2.07 13.31
C GLU A 226 -12.62 -2.47 12.02
N HIS A 227 -12.69 -1.65 10.95
CA HIS A 227 -11.93 -1.80 9.70
C HIS A 227 -10.57 -1.09 9.72
N ARG A 228 -10.13 -0.55 10.85
CA ARG A 228 -8.88 0.22 11.02
C ARG A 228 -8.78 1.43 10.09
N MET A 229 -9.93 2.02 9.73
CA MET A 229 -10.09 3.14 8.84
C MET A 229 -10.43 4.42 9.59
N THR A 230 -9.63 5.47 9.44
CA THR A 230 -9.92 6.79 10.00
C THR A 230 -10.54 7.67 8.91
N PRO A 231 -11.77 8.16 9.07
CA PRO A 231 -12.33 9.13 8.14
C PRO A 231 -11.55 10.44 8.21
N LYS A 232 -11.39 11.14 7.10
CA LYS A 232 -10.72 12.45 7.01
C LYS A 232 -11.23 13.42 8.07
N SER A 233 -12.50 13.34 8.38
CA SER A 233 -13.18 14.21 9.34
C SER A 233 -13.90 13.39 10.39
N VAL A 234 -13.25 13.13 11.50
CA VAL A 234 -13.90 12.52 12.68
C VAL A 234 -14.76 13.52 13.46
N THR A 235 -14.53 14.82 13.22
CA THR A 235 -15.10 15.94 13.98
C THR A 235 -15.96 16.91 13.16
N TRP A 236 -16.27 16.61 11.89
CA TRP A 236 -16.96 17.53 10.99
C TRP A 236 -18.38 17.10 10.63
N PRO A 237 -19.38 17.28 11.48
CA PRO A 237 -20.73 17.35 11.01
C PRO A 237 -21.03 18.73 10.41
N SER A 238 -22.08 18.83 9.64
CA SER A 238 -22.60 20.12 9.18
C SER A 238 -22.94 21.01 10.39
N GLY A 239 -22.36 22.20 10.44
CA GLY A 239 -22.57 23.15 11.54
C GLY A 239 -21.54 23.07 12.68
N PHE A 240 -20.40 22.46 12.44
CA PHE A 240 -19.30 22.39 13.39
C PHE A 240 -18.86 23.79 13.87
N ASN A 241 -18.72 23.93 15.20
CA ASN A 241 -18.28 25.17 15.84
C ASN A 241 -16.77 25.13 16.14
N TRP A 242 -16.03 25.99 15.47
CA TRP A 242 -14.56 26.05 15.55
C TRP A 242 -14.02 26.87 16.74
N GLY A 243 -14.88 27.48 17.53
CA GLY A 243 -14.44 28.30 18.65
C GLY A 243 -13.69 29.57 18.21
N ILE A 244 -14.00 30.14 17.05
CA ILE A 244 -13.43 31.43 16.65
C ILE A 244 -14.32 32.56 17.14
N THR A 245 -13.76 33.42 18.01
CA THR A 245 -14.41 34.63 18.52
C THR A 245 -13.62 35.87 18.11
N PHE A 246 -14.31 36.95 17.74
CA PHE A 246 -13.67 38.19 17.35
C PHE A 246 -14.09 39.35 18.27
N GLU A 247 -13.12 40.20 18.61
CA GLU A 247 -13.38 41.57 19.09
C GLU A 247 -13.05 42.54 17.98
N ASN A 248 -13.92 43.54 17.79
CA ASN A 248 -13.80 44.58 16.75
C ASN A 248 -13.64 44.03 15.32
N GLU A 249 -14.33 42.95 14.97
CA GLU A 249 -14.21 42.17 13.73
C GLU A 249 -14.08 43.01 12.44
N ASN A 250 -14.84 44.11 12.33
CA ASN A 250 -14.89 44.97 11.14
C ASN A 250 -13.81 46.09 11.09
N SER A 251 -12.82 46.01 11.97
CA SER A 251 -11.75 47.02 12.07
C SER A 251 -10.37 46.35 12.10
N PRO A 252 -9.76 46.04 10.93
CA PRO A 252 -8.53 45.28 10.83
C PRO A 252 -7.40 45.67 11.79
N ALA A 253 -7.25 46.99 12.00
CA ALA A 253 -6.16 47.52 12.84
C ALA A 253 -6.30 47.22 14.33
N VAL A 254 -7.51 46.91 14.82
CA VAL A 254 -7.81 46.70 16.24
C VAL A 254 -8.63 45.44 16.47
N CYS A 255 -8.84 44.66 15.41
CA CYS A 255 -9.47 43.34 15.54
C CYS A 255 -8.58 42.41 16.36
N GLU A 256 -9.19 41.58 17.17
CA GLU A 256 -8.53 40.46 17.87
C GLU A 256 -9.36 39.22 17.60
N ALA A 257 -8.64 38.08 17.37
CA ALA A 257 -9.23 36.76 17.13
C ALA A 257 -8.77 35.79 18.21
N PHE A 258 -9.70 35.16 18.88
CA PHE A 258 -9.44 34.25 19.98
C PHE A 258 -9.99 32.87 19.70
N TYR A 259 -9.36 31.86 20.28
CA TYR A 259 -10.00 30.58 20.51
C TYR A 259 -10.82 30.68 21.81
N ASP A 260 -12.10 30.36 21.70
CA ASP A 260 -13.01 30.30 22.83
C ASP A 260 -13.80 29.00 22.70
N GLU A 261 -13.62 28.08 23.68
CA GLU A 261 -14.28 26.80 23.64
C GLU A 261 -15.81 26.99 23.65
N PRO A 262 -16.51 26.43 22.66
CA PRO A 262 -17.97 26.47 22.63
C PRO A 262 -18.58 25.90 23.92
N ASP A 263 -19.75 26.42 24.31
CA ASP A 263 -20.47 26.01 25.52
C ASP A 263 -20.55 24.47 25.64
N GLU A 264 -20.40 23.92 26.85
CA GLU A 264 -20.46 22.46 27.15
C GLU A 264 -21.72 21.75 26.61
N GLY A 265 -22.75 22.48 26.23
CA GLY A 265 -23.97 21.95 25.62
C GLY A 265 -23.93 21.89 24.10
N ASP A 266 -22.88 22.39 23.43
CA ASP A 266 -22.74 22.32 21.99
C ASP A 266 -22.17 20.95 21.57
N ALA A 267 -23.04 20.04 21.15
CA ALA A 267 -22.67 18.69 20.68
C ALA A 267 -21.78 18.68 19.42
N TYR A 268 -21.55 19.85 18.80
CA TYR A 268 -20.75 20.04 17.60
C TYR A 268 -19.46 20.86 17.86
N SER A 269 -19.09 21.02 19.11
CA SER A 269 -17.83 21.66 19.49
C SER A 269 -16.62 20.72 19.28
N ILE A 270 -15.42 21.28 19.17
CA ILE A 270 -14.17 20.53 19.15
C ILE A 270 -14.14 19.62 20.38
N GLY A 271 -14.37 20.14 21.59
CA GLY A 271 -14.30 19.40 22.82
C GLY A 271 -15.22 18.17 22.86
N ALA A 272 -16.48 18.36 22.54
CA ALA A 272 -17.46 17.26 22.58
C ALA A 272 -17.13 16.13 21.58
N LEU A 273 -16.75 16.46 20.35
CA LEU A 273 -16.46 15.48 19.31
C LEU A 273 -15.05 14.89 19.45
N ALA A 274 -14.07 15.69 19.89
CA ALA A 274 -12.70 15.24 20.07
C ALA A 274 -12.58 14.29 21.26
N SER A 275 -13.19 14.58 22.41
CA SER A 275 -13.22 13.67 23.55
C SER A 275 -13.78 12.31 23.17
N LYS A 276 -14.88 12.29 22.40
CA LYS A 276 -15.52 11.05 22.00
C LYS A 276 -14.74 10.26 20.96
N TYR A 277 -14.31 10.88 19.86
CA TYR A 277 -13.77 10.14 18.71
C TYR A 277 -12.25 10.17 18.59
N ILE A 278 -11.56 11.13 19.23
CA ILE A 278 -10.11 11.19 19.27
C ILE A 278 -9.56 10.51 20.52
N LEU A 279 -10.19 10.74 21.68
CA LEU A 279 -9.80 10.11 22.95
C LEU A 279 -10.57 8.82 23.24
N GLY A 280 -11.70 8.59 22.60
CA GLY A 280 -12.54 7.40 22.80
C GLY A 280 -13.51 7.50 23.96
N GLU A 281 -13.60 8.64 24.64
CA GLU A 281 -14.39 8.81 25.85
C GLU A 281 -15.89 8.56 25.65
N GLY A 282 -16.41 7.55 26.33
CA GLY A 282 -17.82 7.15 26.21
C GLY A 282 -18.16 6.49 24.88
N TRP A 283 -17.15 6.02 24.14
CA TRP A 283 -17.27 5.26 22.89
C TRP A 283 -16.50 3.94 22.98
N ASN A 284 -15.19 3.93 22.71
CA ASN A 284 -14.35 2.73 22.69
C ASN A 284 -13.10 2.82 23.59
N ASP A 285 -12.96 3.89 24.36
CA ASP A 285 -11.86 4.20 25.28
C ASP A 285 -10.46 4.33 24.63
N ILE A 286 -10.38 4.36 23.29
CA ILE A 286 -9.15 4.44 22.51
C ILE A 286 -9.18 5.64 21.54
N GLY A 287 -10.27 5.78 20.79
CA GLY A 287 -10.42 6.76 19.73
C GLY A 287 -9.62 6.45 18.47
N PHE A 288 -9.83 7.22 17.42
CA PHE A 288 -9.05 7.13 16.19
C PHE A 288 -7.59 7.53 16.42
N PRO A 289 -6.63 6.98 15.65
CA PRO A 289 -5.19 7.23 15.83
C PRO A 289 -4.78 8.65 15.43
N ASN A 290 -5.53 9.27 14.54
CA ASN A 290 -5.28 10.60 14.00
C ASN A 290 -6.59 11.28 13.65
N ALA A 291 -6.60 12.61 13.65
CA ALA A 291 -7.76 13.40 13.28
C ALA A 291 -7.37 14.71 12.62
N MET A 292 -7.81 14.93 11.38
CA MET A 292 -7.72 16.25 10.77
C MET A 292 -8.70 17.19 11.47
N LEU A 293 -8.18 18.17 12.19
CA LEU A 293 -8.98 19.14 12.91
C LEU A 293 -9.58 20.17 11.96
N PHE A 294 -8.77 20.68 11.05
CA PHE A 294 -9.19 21.66 10.03
C PHE A 294 -8.20 21.71 8.87
N GLN A 295 -8.62 22.35 7.79
CA GLN A 295 -7.89 22.55 6.57
C GLN A 295 -7.84 24.03 6.19
N PHE A 296 -6.69 24.54 5.78
CA PHE A 296 -6.52 25.97 5.55
C PHE A 296 -6.99 26.47 4.17
N VAL A 297 -6.66 25.77 3.09
CA VAL A 297 -6.63 26.38 1.76
C VAL A 297 -7.86 26.16 0.89
N ASP A 298 -8.73 25.23 1.16
CA ASP A 298 -9.83 24.91 0.24
C ASP A 298 -11.21 25.50 0.61
N ASN A 299 -11.25 26.67 1.16
CA ASN A 299 -12.50 27.38 1.44
C ASN A 299 -13.39 26.82 2.57
N SER A 300 -13.09 25.65 3.13
CA SER A 300 -13.92 24.97 4.12
C SER A 300 -13.48 25.15 5.56
N THR A 301 -12.41 25.85 5.78
CA THR A 301 -11.77 26.02 7.07
C THR A 301 -12.47 26.91 8.02
N PRO A 302 -12.09 26.90 9.30
CA PRO A 302 -12.71 27.71 10.33
C PRO A 302 -12.64 29.23 10.09
N ARG A 303 -12.40 29.68 8.87
CA ARG A 303 -12.37 31.10 8.53
C ARG A 303 -13.65 31.55 7.88
N PRO A 304 -14.26 32.61 8.34
CA PRO A 304 -15.29 33.29 7.60
C PRO A 304 -14.74 33.90 6.30
N ASP A 305 -15.60 34.30 5.36
CA ASP A 305 -15.22 34.98 4.12
C ASP A 305 -14.38 36.24 4.35
N THR A 306 -14.56 36.85 5.51
CA THR A 306 -13.68 37.88 6.03
C THR A 306 -13.10 37.45 7.38
N PHE A 307 -11.82 37.70 7.60
CA PHE A 307 -11.14 37.47 8.85
C PHE A 307 -10.63 38.81 9.36
N CYS A 308 -11.16 39.30 10.48
CA CYS A 308 -10.90 40.66 10.97
C CYS A 308 -11.18 41.77 9.97
N GLY A 309 -12.25 41.65 9.17
CA GLY A 309 -12.60 42.61 8.14
C GLY A 309 -11.69 42.63 6.91
N ILE A 310 -10.75 41.67 6.83
CA ILE A 310 -9.87 41.50 5.66
C ILE A 310 -10.52 40.46 4.76
N SER A 311 -10.73 40.80 3.48
CA SER A 311 -11.28 39.85 2.52
C SER A 311 -10.30 38.72 2.24
N ARG A 312 -10.81 37.50 1.98
CA ARG A 312 -10.02 36.30 1.77
C ARG A 312 -8.97 36.45 0.66
N GLY A 313 -9.26 37.18 -0.41
CA GLY A 313 -8.32 37.38 -1.52
C GLY A 313 -7.11 38.25 -1.21
N ASP A 314 -7.18 39.05 -0.11
CA ASP A 314 -6.20 40.10 0.17
C ASP A 314 -5.38 39.83 1.45
N HIS A 315 -5.62 38.73 2.17
CA HIS A 315 -5.08 38.61 3.52
C HIS A 315 -3.93 37.62 3.68
N TYR A 316 -3.70 36.69 2.76
CA TYR A 316 -2.63 35.72 2.90
C TYR A 316 -1.26 36.40 2.94
N GLY A 317 -0.53 36.16 4.04
CA GLY A 317 0.82 36.70 4.23
C GLY A 317 0.88 38.16 4.66
N SER A 318 -0.24 38.85 4.86
CA SER A 318 -0.20 40.22 5.43
C SER A 318 0.09 40.18 6.93
N ASP A 319 0.88 41.12 7.45
CA ASP A 319 1.24 41.21 8.86
C ASP A 319 0.00 41.22 9.79
N VAL A 320 -1.05 41.91 9.38
CA VAL A 320 -2.29 41.98 10.16
C VAL A 320 -3.00 40.66 10.21
N TYR A 321 -3.11 39.93 9.07
CA TYR A 321 -3.70 38.63 9.01
C TYR A 321 -2.87 37.63 9.83
N ASN A 322 -1.57 37.57 9.59
CA ASN A 322 -0.65 36.68 10.26
C ASN A 322 -0.74 36.83 11.80
N ALA A 323 -0.71 38.05 12.30
CA ALA A 323 -0.82 38.32 13.73
C ALA A 323 -2.14 37.81 14.34
N LYS A 324 -3.25 37.96 13.63
CA LYS A 324 -4.58 37.54 14.13
C LYS A 324 -4.78 36.02 14.01
N TRP A 325 -4.33 35.44 12.90
CA TRP A 325 -4.33 33.99 12.73
C TRP A 325 -3.45 33.29 13.79
N SER A 326 -2.25 33.81 14.06
CA SER A 326 -1.36 33.32 15.12
C SER A 326 -1.98 33.42 16.49
N GLN A 327 -2.71 34.50 16.79
CA GLN A 327 -3.39 34.67 18.07
C GLN A 327 -4.45 33.57 18.29
N TRP A 328 -5.26 33.27 17.29
CA TRP A 328 -6.26 32.21 17.37
C TRP A 328 -5.61 30.83 17.45
N LEU A 329 -4.60 30.53 16.59
CA LEU A 329 -3.87 29.26 16.62
C LEU A 329 -3.22 28.99 17.99
N GLY A 330 -2.61 30.02 18.60
CA GLY A 330 -2.00 29.87 19.92
C GLY A 330 -3.00 29.52 21.01
N GLY A 331 -4.19 30.09 20.95
CA GLY A 331 -5.28 29.71 21.87
C GLY A 331 -5.77 28.27 21.65
N LEU A 332 -5.88 27.86 20.39
CA LEU A 332 -6.23 26.48 20.05
C LEU A 332 -5.15 25.49 20.51
N ASP A 333 -3.87 25.81 20.30
CA ASP A 333 -2.75 24.99 20.76
C ASP A 333 -2.79 24.72 22.26
N GLU A 334 -2.99 25.79 23.06
CA GLU A 334 -3.12 25.70 24.51
C GLU A 334 -4.29 24.80 24.92
N TYR A 335 -5.43 24.92 24.21
CA TYR A 335 -6.58 24.07 24.45
C TYR A 335 -6.30 22.59 24.12
N LEU A 336 -5.69 22.31 22.97
CA LEU A 336 -5.39 20.94 22.53
C LEU A 336 -4.42 20.25 23.51
N VAL A 337 -3.38 20.93 23.95
CA VAL A 337 -2.42 20.41 24.95
C VAL A 337 -3.08 20.16 26.30
N THR A 338 -3.90 21.12 26.76
CA THR A 338 -4.62 20.98 28.03
C THR A 338 -5.56 19.77 28.08
N ASN A 339 -6.14 19.43 26.94
CA ASN A 339 -7.10 18.34 26.80
C ASN A 339 -6.49 17.05 26.21
N GLY A 340 -5.17 16.99 25.97
CA GLY A 340 -4.46 15.81 25.48
C GLY A 340 -4.75 15.45 24.03
N LEU A 341 -5.19 16.41 23.23
CA LEU A 341 -5.58 16.23 21.82
C LEU A 341 -4.43 16.51 20.84
N ASP A 342 -3.35 17.12 21.31
CA ASP A 342 -2.19 17.54 20.51
C ASP A 342 -1.45 16.39 19.84
N LYS A 343 -1.53 15.17 20.38
CA LYS A 343 -0.82 13.99 19.85
C LYS A 343 -1.52 13.37 18.64
N LYS A 344 -2.82 13.50 18.54
CA LYS A 344 -3.65 12.86 17.50
C LYS A 344 -4.23 13.86 16.51
N GLY A 345 -4.56 15.07 16.95
CA GLY A 345 -5.06 16.15 16.12
C GLY A 345 -3.98 16.74 15.19
N TYR A 346 -4.36 17.14 14.00
CA TYR A 346 -3.48 17.87 13.09
C TYR A 346 -4.24 18.90 12.23
N TYR A 347 -3.50 19.89 11.79
CA TYR A 347 -3.94 20.92 10.86
C TYR A 347 -3.41 20.60 9.45
N TYR A 348 -4.31 20.48 8.48
CA TYR A 348 -3.96 20.22 7.08
C TYR A 348 -3.74 21.55 6.36
N VAL A 349 -2.48 21.89 6.11
CA VAL A 349 -2.08 23.24 5.69
C VAL A 349 -2.47 23.54 4.26
N GLN A 350 -2.13 22.66 3.33
CA GLN A 350 -2.38 22.85 1.91
C GLN A 350 -2.53 21.54 1.18
N ASN A 351 -3.33 21.54 0.10
CA ASN A 351 -3.51 20.42 -0.79
C ASN A 351 -2.75 20.65 -2.09
N GLU A 352 -1.77 19.83 -2.38
CA GLU A 352 -1.03 19.77 -3.64
C GLU A 352 -0.62 21.17 -4.16
N PRO A 353 0.39 21.84 -3.59
CA PRO A 353 0.95 23.06 -4.13
C PRO A 353 1.30 22.89 -5.61
N GLN A 354 0.76 23.73 -6.49
CA GLN A 354 0.84 23.53 -7.94
C GLN A 354 1.97 24.32 -8.62
N ASN A 355 2.61 25.24 -7.91
CA ASN A 355 3.63 26.13 -8.45
C ASN A 355 4.45 26.77 -7.33
N ASN A 356 5.56 27.42 -7.68
CA ASN A 356 6.45 28.08 -6.73
C ASN A 356 5.78 29.10 -5.78
N GLN A 357 4.67 29.72 -6.19
CA GLN A 357 3.94 30.66 -5.33
C GLN A 357 3.14 29.91 -4.27
N ASP A 358 2.53 28.78 -4.63
CA ASP A 358 1.82 27.91 -3.69
C ASP A 358 2.81 27.26 -2.71
N GLU A 359 3.97 26.83 -3.19
CA GLU A 359 5.03 26.28 -2.34
C GLU A 359 5.57 27.31 -1.34
N ALA A 360 5.82 28.53 -1.79
CA ALA A 360 6.23 29.62 -0.90
C ALA A 360 5.16 29.97 0.13
N LEU A 361 3.87 29.86 -0.23
CA LEU A 361 2.76 30.02 0.71
C LEU A 361 2.75 28.88 1.73
N ALA A 362 2.94 27.64 1.29
CA ALA A 362 3.02 26.48 2.16
C ALA A 362 4.16 26.62 3.18
N ALA A 363 5.36 26.99 2.73
CA ALA A 363 6.50 27.25 3.62
C ALA A 363 6.19 28.36 4.64
N HIS A 364 5.58 29.46 4.21
CA HIS A 364 5.17 30.55 5.08
C HIS A 364 4.15 30.09 6.14
N LEU A 365 3.12 29.34 5.72
CA LEU A 365 2.09 28.85 6.63
C LEU A 365 2.63 27.82 7.62
N CYS A 366 3.58 26.99 7.21
CA CYS A 366 4.31 26.10 8.09
C CYS A 366 4.97 26.89 9.23
N ARG A 367 5.79 27.88 8.89
CA ARG A 367 6.50 28.70 9.89
C ARG A 367 5.54 29.43 10.81
N LEU A 368 4.53 30.10 10.23
CA LEU A 368 3.52 30.80 11.01
C LEU A 368 2.82 29.90 12.02
N SER A 369 2.50 28.67 11.59
CA SER A 369 1.83 27.68 12.43
C SER A 369 2.74 27.18 13.54
N LYS A 370 4.01 26.84 13.23
CA LYS A 370 4.96 26.34 14.24
C LYS A 370 5.38 27.42 15.26
N GLU A 371 5.43 28.67 14.84
CA GLU A 371 5.69 29.79 15.76
C GLU A 371 4.52 30.07 16.70
N ALA A 372 3.29 30.00 16.17
CA ALA A 372 2.07 30.31 16.90
C ALA A 372 1.54 29.14 17.75
N ALA A 373 1.68 27.93 17.26
CA ALA A 373 1.11 26.69 17.82
C ALA A 373 2.13 25.54 17.73
N PRO A 374 3.19 25.56 18.57
CA PRO A 374 4.31 24.61 18.45
C PRO A 374 3.93 23.15 18.74
N ASN A 375 2.84 22.88 19.43
CA ASN A 375 2.36 21.53 19.72
C ASN A 375 1.32 21.04 18.71
N LEU A 376 0.69 21.93 17.96
CA LEU A 376 -0.26 21.56 16.90
C LEU A 376 0.51 20.89 15.76
N ARG A 377 0.18 19.64 15.49
CA ARG A 377 0.74 18.91 14.34
C ARG A 377 0.21 19.52 13.04
N ILE A 378 1.07 19.59 12.05
CA ILE A 378 0.72 20.13 10.73
C ILE A 378 1.01 19.10 9.64
N ALA A 379 0.11 19.04 8.65
CA ALA A 379 0.19 18.14 7.51
C ALA A 379 0.09 18.89 6.19
N ILE A 380 0.71 18.36 5.15
CA ILE A 380 0.61 18.84 3.77
C ILE A 380 0.47 17.66 2.81
N SER A 381 -0.35 17.81 1.77
CA SER A 381 -0.37 16.86 0.66
C SER A 381 0.68 17.25 -0.37
N GLU A 382 1.87 16.75 -0.17
CA GLU A 382 3.03 16.88 -1.06
C GLU A 382 4.13 15.93 -0.58
N GLU A 383 5.05 15.56 -1.46
CA GLU A 383 6.29 14.91 -1.07
C GLU A 383 7.23 15.87 -0.33
N PRO A 384 8.07 15.39 0.59
CA PRO A 384 9.11 16.22 1.20
C PRO A 384 10.02 16.83 0.13
N LYS A 385 10.09 18.16 0.07
CA LYS A 385 10.96 18.88 -0.85
C LYS A 385 11.45 20.21 -0.28
N PRO A 386 12.69 20.66 -0.64
CA PRO A 386 13.32 21.84 -0.06
C PRO A 386 12.49 23.12 -0.21
N SER A 387 11.82 23.32 -1.35
CA SER A 387 11.04 24.53 -1.66
C SER A 387 9.87 24.78 -0.68
N ILE A 388 9.41 23.72 0.00
CA ILE A 388 8.34 23.76 1.00
C ILE A 388 8.91 23.63 2.42
N ALA A 389 9.92 22.79 2.58
CA ALA A 389 10.52 22.52 3.88
C ALA A 389 11.47 23.63 4.36
N GLU A 390 11.88 24.53 3.47
CA GLU A 390 12.85 25.58 3.76
C GLU A 390 12.40 26.92 3.15
N ASP A 391 12.60 28.00 3.84
CA ASP A 391 12.47 29.35 3.34
C ASP A 391 13.73 30.19 3.67
N ALA A 392 13.69 31.51 3.40
CA ALA A 392 14.80 32.42 3.64
C ALA A 392 15.23 32.49 5.12
N ASP A 393 14.37 32.10 6.05
CA ASP A 393 14.58 32.16 7.50
C ASP A 393 15.02 30.80 8.09
N GLY A 394 15.13 29.76 7.24
CA GLY A 394 15.61 28.41 7.58
C GLY A 394 14.54 27.31 7.46
N PRO A 395 14.86 26.10 7.91
CA PRO A 395 13.96 24.97 7.75
C PRO A 395 12.68 25.11 8.57
N CYS A 396 11.56 24.64 8.01
CA CYS A 396 10.30 24.41 8.71
C CYS A 396 9.93 22.93 8.64
N GLY A 397 9.61 22.31 9.79
CA GLY A 397 9.21 20.91 9.88
C GLY A 397 7.71 20.74 9.79
N TYR A 398 7.23 20.05 8.77
CA TYR A 398 5.90 19.45 8.78
C TYR A 398 5.93 18.19 9.65
N ASP A 399 4.87 17.95 10.42
CA ASP A 399 4.79 16.70 11.19
C ASP A 399 4.38 15.53 10.29
N ILE A 400 3.60 15.81 9.23
CA ILE A 400 3.07 14.81 8.31
C ILE A 400 3.18 15.32 6.87
N TRP A 401 3.94 14.60 6.06
CA TRP A 401 3.97 14.76 4.61
C TRP A 401 3.07 13.69 3.99
N ILE A 402 2.21 14.04 3.06
CA ILE A 402 1.33 13.09 2.36
C ILE A 402 1.73 13.09 0.89
N ALA A 403 2.69 12.23 0.56
CA ALA A 403 3.30 12.17 -0.76
C ALA A 403 2.46 11.38 -1.75
N HIS A 404 2.43 11.79 -3.02
CA HIS A 404 1.89 10.95 -4.09
C HIS A 404 2.83 9.77 -4.34
N VAL A 405 2.28 8.54 -4.50
CA VAL A 405 3.10 7.32 -4.68
C VAL A 405 4.10 7.39 -5.83
N ARG A 406 3.80 8.18 -6.87
CA ARG A 406 4.67 8.37 -8.05
C ARG A 406 5.72 9.46 -7.86
N ALA A 407 5.52 10.36 -6.91
CA ALA A 407 6.39 11.51 -6.64
C ALA A 407 7.25 11.31 -5.39
N TYR A 408 6.97 10.26 -4.60
CA TYR A 408 7.73 9.97 -3.40
C TYR A 408 9.21 9.75 -3.70
N GLU A 409 10.08 10.48 -2.99
CA GLU A 409 11.52 10.41 -3.09
C GLU A 409 12.12 9.99 -1.75
N GLU A 410 12.60 8.74 -1.69
CA GLU A 410 13.00 8.09 -0.44
C GLU A 410 14.16 8.79 0.26
N THR A 411 15.19 9.21 -0.47
CA THR A 411 16.42 9.73 0.14
C THR A 411 16.13 10.97 0.95
N TYR A 412 15.48 11.97 0.37
CA TYR A 412 15.15 13.21 1.06
C TYR A 412 14.10 13.00 2.17
N ALA A 413 13.10 12.14 1.90
CA ALA A 413 12.11 11.80 2.91
C ALA A 413 12.74 11.15 4.16
N TRP A 414 13.71 10.25 3.98
CA TRP A 414 14.42 9.61 5.09
C TRP A 414 15.36 10.57 5.82
N GLU A 415 16.02 11.49 5.13
CA GLU A 415 16.79 12.57 5.74
C GLU A 415 15.88 13.43 6.65
N ARG A 416 14.69 13.81 6.15
CA ARG A 416 13.72 14.57 6.94
C ARG A 416 13.22 13.81 8.18
N GLN A 417 12.92 12.52 8.02
CA GLN A 417 12.53 11.68 9.17
C GLN A 417 13.65 11.55 10.20
N ALA A 418 14.90 11.36 9.74
CA ALA A 418 16.07 11.22 10.63
C ALA A 418 16.38 12.51 11.40
N ASP A 419 16.34 13.66 10.73
CA ASP A 419 16.78 14.94 11.27
C ASP A 419 15.69 15.66 12.07
N PHE A 420 14.42 15.50 11.70
CA PHE A 420 13.30 16.25 12.26
C PHE A 420 12.22 15.38 12.92
N GLY A 421 12.27 14.06 12.74
CA GLY A 421 11.25 13.13 13.26
C GLY A 421 9.89 13.25 12.52
N GLU A 422 9.90 13.72 11.29
CA GLU A 422 8.71 13.91 10.48
C GLU A 422 8.12 12.55 10.05
N SER A 423 6.81 12.47 9.95
CA SER A 423 6.11 11.30 9.42
C SER A 423 5.84 11.49 7.94
N VAL A 424 5.95 10.41 7.17
CA VAL A 424 5.48 10.39 5.80
C VAL A 424 4.29 9.45 5.71
N TRP A 425 3.24 9.90 5.07
CA TRP A 425 2.12 9.12 4.56
C TRP A 425 2.17 9.19 3.04
N PHE A 426 1.41 8.38 2.37
CA PHE A 426 1.28 8.51 0.92
C PHE A 426 -0.19 8.50 0.48
N TYR A 427 -0.43 8.88 -0.76
CA TYR A 427 -1.72 8.72 -1.40
C TYR A 427 -1.54 8.20 -2.83
N SER A 428 -2.59 7.59 -3.36
CA SER A 428 -2.69 7.14 -4.74
C SER A 428 -3.91 7.77 -5.42
N LEU A 429 -3.87 7.84 -6.74
CA LEU A 429 -4.98 8.33 -7.55
C LEU A 429 -5.64 7.16 -8.30
N ASP A 430 -6.90 7.33 -8.72
CA ASP A 430 -7.67 6.31 -9.43
C ASP A 430 -7.13 6.00 -10.84
N HIS A 431 -6.28 6.87 -11.36
CA HIS A 431 -5.62 6.74 -12.66
C HIS A 431 -4.13 6.41 -12.57
N ASP A 432 -3.59 6.11 -11.38
CA ASP A 432 -2.22 5.64 -11.27
C ASP A 432 -2.08 4.33 -12.04
N PRO A 433 -1.13 4.27 -12.99
CA PRO A 433 -0.95 3.10 -13.84
C PRO A 433 -0.24 1.99 -13.07
N GLU A 434 -0.37 0.75 -13.54
CA GLU A 434 0.57 -0.29 -13.14
C GLU A 434 2.01 0.15 -13.48
N PRO A 435 2.98 -0.16 -12.63
CA PRO A 435 3.01 -1.13 -11.53
C PRO A 435 2.64 -0.56 -10.15
N TYR A 436 2.32 0.73 -10.07
CA TYR A 436 1.86 1.30 -8.81
C TYR A 436 0.58 0.59 -8.37
N PHE A 437 0.46 0.29 -7.08
CA PHE A 437 -0.79 -0.26 -6.58
C PHE A 437 -1.92 0.77 -6.73
N ASN A 438 -3.03 0.31 -7.25
CA ASN A 438 -4.23 1.13 -7.41
C ASN A 438 -5.43 0.42 -6.77
N PRO A 439 -5.76 0.76 -5.49
CA PRO A 439 -6.82 0.08 -4.75
C PRO A 439 -8.23 0.42 -5.23
N THR A 440 -8.39 1.38 -6.15
CA THR A 440 -9.66 2.01 -6.45
C THR A 440 -10.37 1.39 -7.65
N ARG A 441 -9.65 0.73 -8.53
CA ARG A 441 -10.21 0.13 -9.74
C ARG A 441 -10.88 -1.20 -9.41
N VAL A 442 -12.11 -1.39 -9.92
CA VAL A 442 -12.85 -2.63 -9.77
C VAL A 442 -12.16 -3.79 -10.51
N ASP A 443 -11.52 -3.49 -11.63
CA ASP A 443 -10.85 -4.47 -12.51
C ASP A 443 -9.41 -4.83 -12.08
N ASN A 444 -8.92 -4.29 -10.95
CA ASN A 444 -7.66 -4.70 -10.35
C ASN A 444 -7.84 -5.88 -9.38
N GLN A 445 -6.81 -6.72 -9.30
CA GLN A 445 -6.74 -7.79 -8.30
C GLN A 445 -6.66 -7.23 -6.87
N GLY A 446 -7.17 -7.98 -5.91
CA GLY A 446 -7.25 -7.58 -4.50
C GLY A 446 -5.89 -7.39 -3.81
N MET A 447 -4.83 -7.88 -4.41
CA MET A 447 -3.47 -7.56 -3.97
C MET A 447 -3.19 -6.06 -3.96
N ASN A 448 -3.82 -5.28 -4.86
CA ASN A 448 -3.68 -3.82 -4.89
C ASN A 448 -4.17 -3.12 -3.61
N GLN A 449 -5.11 -3.69 -2.89
CA GLN A 449 -5.56 -3.19 -1.59
C GLN A 449 -4.65 -3.69 -0.46
N ARG A 450 -4.37 -4.99 -0.44
CA ARG A 450 -3.68 -5.63 0.68
C ARG A 450 -2.20 -5.28 0.76
N ILE A 451 -1.55 -4.95 -0.37
CA ILE A 451 -0.11 -4.65 -0.43
C ILE A 451 0.25 -3.26 0.13
N ILE A 452 -0.73 -2.34 0.24
CA ILE A 452 -0.50 -0.95 0.65
C ILE A 452 0.35 -0.83 1.93
N PRO A 453 0.02 -1.50 3.05
CA PRO A 453 0.80 -1.36 4.28
C PRO A 453 2.17 -2.04 4.20
N TRP A 454 2.33 -3.08 3.40
CA TRP A 454 3.61 -3.73 3.17
C TRP A 454 4.59 -2.80 2.44
N ALA A 455 4.14 -2.18 1.34
CA ALA A 455 4.92 -1.18 0.62
C ALA A 455 5.21 0.05 1.50
N ALA A 456 4.24 0.50 2.29
CA ALA A 456 4.44 1.58 3.25
C ALA A 456 5.55 1.24 4.27
N TRP A 457 5.53 0.04 4.84
CA TRP A 457 6.55 -0.39 5.81
C TRP A 457 7.96 -0.36 5.22
N SER A 458 8.15 -0.89 3.99
CA SER A 458 9.48 -0.91 3.35
C SER A 458 10.09 0.47 3.17
N HIS A 459 9.24 1.49 3.00
CA HIS A 459 9.63 2.90 2.85
C HIS A 459 9.53 3.74 4.13
N ARG A 460 9.33 3.12 5.31
CA ARG A 460 9.16 3.84 6.59
C ARG A 460 7.96 4.78 6.61
N ILE A 461 6.97 4.50 5.78
CA ILE A 461 5.73 5.26 5.69
C ILE A 461 4.74 4.72 6.71
N THR A 462 4.06 5.61 7.43
CA THR A 462 3.20 5.26 8.58
C THR A 462 1.72 5.53 8.34
N GLY A 463 1.33 5.88 7.11
CA GLY A 463 -0.07 6.12 6.81
C GLY A 463 -0.39 6.25 5.33
N TRP A 464 -1.70 6.25 5.05
CA TRP A 464 -2.26 6.37 3.71
C TRP A 464 -3.48 7.29 3.69
N ALA A 465 -3.55 8.15 2.68
CA ALA A 465 -4.68 9.04 2.43
C ALA A 465 -5.36 8.68 1.11
N TYR A 466 -6.70 8.84 1.05
CA TYR A 466 -7.44 8.70 -0.19
C TYR A 466 -8.65 9.64 -0.27
N TYR A 467 -8.76 10.35 -1.40
CA TYR A 467 -9.72 11.46 -1.55
C TYR A 467 -11.17 11.03 -1.84
N ASP A 468 -11.41 9.82 -2.33
CA ASP A 468 -12.74 9.33 -2.74
C ASP A 468 -13.01 7.91 -2.20
N ALA A 469 -12.82 7.75 -0.89
CA ALA A 469 -12.92 6.45 -0.24
C ALA A 469 -14.35 5.92 -0.11
N GLY A 470 -15.37 6.72 -0.42
CA GLY A 470 -16.76 6.28 -0.49
C GLY A 470 -16.98 5.13 -1.47
N ARG A 471 -16.15 5.02 -2.52
CA ARG A 471 -16.23 3.95 -3.52
C ARG A 471 -15.79 2.55 -3.03
N PHE A 472 -15.28 2.44 -1.80
CA PHE A 472 -14.98 1.15 -1.17
C PHE A 472 -16.19 0.54 -0.46
N PHE A 473 -17.31 1.24 -0.45
CA PHE A 473 -18.54 0.87 0.25
C PHE A 473 -19.70 0.73 -0.74
N GLY A 474 -20.60 -0.20 -0.45
CA GLY A 474 -21.81 -0.39 -1.21
C GLY A 474 -22.88 0.66 -0.90
N ASP A 475 -23.97 0.64 -1.66
CA ASP A 475 -25.13 1.55 -1.46
C ASP A 475 -25.81 1.40 -0.09
N ASP A 476 -25.60 0.28 0.57
CA ASP A 476 -26.12 0.00 1.93
C ASP A 476 -25.19 0.55 3.04
N GLY A 477 -24.06 1.17 2.66
CA GLY A 477 -23.08 1.74 3.56
C GLY A 477 -22.09 0.74 4.16
N ARG A 478 -22.14 -0.53 3.74
CA ARG A 478 -21.19 -1.57 4.18
C ARG A 478 -19.98 -1.63 3.25
N PRO A 479 -18.82 -2.06 3.75
CA PRO A 479 -17.67 -2.30 2.90
C PRO A 479 -17.99 -3.30 1.79
N GLY A 480 -17.57 -2.99 0.57
CA GLY A 480 -17.48 -3.96 -0.52
C GLY A 480 -16.19 -4.78 -0.44
N VAL A 481 -15.94 -5.62 -1.44
CA VAL A 481 -14.72 -6.46 -1.48
C VAL A 481 -13.45 -5.64 -1.29
N ARG A 482 -13.33 -4.49 -1.96
CA ARG A 482 -12.15 -3.61 -1.81
C ARG A 482 -12.02 -3.05 -0.40
N GLY A 483 -13.13 -2.70 0.27
CA GLY A 483 -13.14 -2.23 1.65
C GLY A 483 -12.67 -3.30 2.65
N GLU A 484 -13.16 -4.54 2.47
CA GLU A 484 -12.72 -5.69 3.27
C GLU A 484 -11.22 -6.00 3.06
N LEU A 485 -10.74 -5.96 1.81
CA LEU A 485 -9.33 -6.21 1.50
C LEU A 485 -8.39 -5.12 2.03
N LEU A 486 -8.86 -3.87 2.17
CA LEU A 486 -8.11 -2.81 2.85
C LEU A 486 -7.97 -3.13 4.34
N ARG A 487 -9.04 -3.60 5.02
CA ARG A 487 -8.96 -4.06 6.42
C ARG A 487 -7.88 -5.12 6.58
N GLU A 488 -7.91 -6.16 5.74
CA GLU A 488 -6.91 -7.23 5.75
C GLU A 488 -5.47 -6.69 5.64
N GLY A 489 -5.26 -5.70 4.75
CA GLY A 489 -3.95 -5.04 4.64
C GLY A 489 -3.58 -4.28 5.91
N PHE A 490 -4.51 -3.54 6.51
CA PHE A 490 -4.25 -2.78 7.74
C PHE A 490 -4.01 -3.70 8.94
N GLU A 491 -4.64 -4.87 8.99
CA GLU A 491 -4.35 -5.91 9.98
C GLU A 491 -2.96 -6.54 9.75
N ASP A 492 -2.54 -6.74 8.49
CA ASP A 492 -1.17 -7.16 8.17
C ASP A 492 -0.12 -6.16 8.72
N TYR A 493 -0.39 -4.83 8.72
CA TYR A 493 0.52 -3.85 9.32
C TYR A 493 0.70 -4.07 10.83
N GLU A 494 -0.36 -4.47 11.53
CA GLU A 494 -0.27 -4.81 12.96
C GLU A 494 0.60 -6.05 13.21
N TYR A 495 0.56 -7.04 12.30
CA TYR A 495 1.50 -8.17 12.36
C TYR A 495 2.94 -7.70 12.21
N LEU A 496 3.22 -6.81 11.25
CA LEU A 496 4.56 -6.24 11.07
C LEU A 496 5.01 -5.45 12.30
N TYR A 497 4.12 -4.63 12.86
CA TYR A 497 4.37 -3.88 14.09
C TYR A 497 4.71 -4.80 15.27
N LEU A 498 3.95 -5.86 15.48
CA LEU A 498 4.20 -6.85 16.54
C LEU A 498 5.49 -7.64 16.29
N ALA A 499 5.74 -8.06 15.06
CA ALA A 499 6.97 -8.76 14.69
C ALA A 499 8.21 -7.89 14.87
N ASN A 500 8.05 -6.56 14.76
CA ASN A 500 9.08 -5.57 15.05
C ASN A 500 9.19 -5.20 16.55
N GLY A 501 8.63 -6.02 17.43
CA GLY A 501 8.68 -5.80 18.88
C GLY A 501 7.80 -4.67 19.40
N GLY A 502 6.75 -4.29 18.66
CA GLY A 502 5.83 -3.20 19.00
C GLY A 502 6.42 -1.82 18.73
N ALA A 503 7.21 -1.67 17.68
CA ALA A 503 7.81 -0.41 17.27
C ALA A 503 7.53 -0.11 15.79
N TYR A 504 7.38 1.17 15.46
CA TYR A 504 7.30 1.61 14.06
C TYR A 504 8.64 1.38 13.33
N PRO A 505 8.60 1.21 12.00
CA PRO A 505 9.82 1.20 11.21
C PRO A 505 10.56 2.54 11.36
N ASN A 506 11.88 2.48 11.51
CA ASN A 506 12.73 3.65 11.75
C ASN A 506 13.83 3.72 10.69
N VAL A 507 14.03 4.91 10.11
CA VAL A 507 15.07 5.16 9.10
C VAL A 507 16.49 5.00 9.61
N ASN A 508 16.69 5.13 10.91
CA ASN A 508 18.01 5.04 11.56
C ASN A 508 18.37 3.61 12.01
N GLU A 509 17.47 2.65 11.87
CA GLU A 509 17.64 1.30 12.37
C GLU A 509 17.24 0.29 11.31
N SER A 510 18.10 -0.70 11.07
CA SER A 510 17.72 -1.90 10.35
C SER A 510 16.98 -2.82 11.30
N VAL A 511 15.80 -3.29 10.91
CA VAL A 511 14.98 -4.20 11.70
C VAL A 511 14.89 -5.55 11.02
N ASP A 512 14.86 -6.62 11.79
CA ASP A 512 14.87 -7.98 11.24
C ASP A 512 13.69 -8.24 10.28
N VAL A 513 12.53 -7.61 10.55
CA VAL A 513 11.32 -7.76 9.73
C VAL A 513 11.46 -7.16 8.32
N ASP A 514 12.43 -6.27 8.07
CA ASP A 514 12.64 -5.66 6.75
C ASP A 514 12.90 -6.70 5.66
N THR A 515 13.62 -7.77 5.96
CA THR A 515 13.86 -8.85 5.00
C THR A 515 12.56 -9.54 4.59
N THR A 516 11.66 -9.79 5.54
CA THR A 516 10.32 -10.31 5.26
C THR A 516 9.53 -9.35 4.39
N VAL A 517 9.46 -8.08 4.79
CA VAL A 517 8.70 -7.05 4.08
C VAL A 517 9.20 -6.88 2.65
N ARG A 518 10.51 -6.71 2.47
CA ARG A 518 11.10 -6.52 1.14
C ARG A 518 10.94 -7.74 0.24
N SER A 519 10.84 -8.95 0.79
CA SER A 519 10.51 -10.14 -0.02
C SER A 519 9.07 -10.15 -0.54
N VAL A 520 8.18 -9.35 0.05
CA VAL A 520 6.76 -9.20 -0.35
C VAL A 520 6.55 -7.93 -1.16
N ALA A 521 7.12 -6.80 -0.69
CA ALA A 521 7.02 -5.49 -1.30
C ALA A 521 8.35 -4.75 -1.15
N ALA A 522 9.21 -4.81 -2.15
CA ALA A 522 10.51 -4.16 -2.15
C ALA A 522 10.38 -2.65 -2.38
N SER A 523 9.40 -2.22 -3.16
CA SER A 523 9.16 -0.81 -3.47
C SER A 523 7.67 -0.54 -3.79
N MET A 524 7.35 0.70 -4.15
CA MET A 524 5.99 1.09 -4.59
C MET A 524 5.59 0.43 -5.91
N VAL A 525 6.53 -0.13 -6.65
CA VAL A 525 6.32 -0.72 -7.98
C VAL A 525 6.70 -2.20 -8.01
N SER A 526 7.56 -2.66 -7.10
CA SER A 526 8.05 -4.03 -7.00
C SER A 526 7.42 -4.72 -5.79
N TRP A 527 6.42 -5.57 -6.04
CA TRP A 527 5.68 -6.29 -5.01
C TRP A 527 5.00 -7.53 -5.56
N THR A 528 4.84 -8.56 -4.71
CA THR A 528 4.24 -9.83 -5.14
C THR A 528 2.80 -9.66 -5.60
N LYS A 529 2.47 -10.23 -6.77
CA LYS A 529 1.10 -10.34 -7.28
C LYS A 529 0.44 -11.66 -6.85
N ASN A 530 1.18 -12.53 -6.14
CA ASN A 530 0.75 -13.87 -5.77
C ASN A 530 0.10 -13.85 -4.38
N ALA A 531 -1.23 -13.98 -4.35
CA ALA A 531 -2.01 -14.01 -3.11
C ALA A 531 -1.71 -15.23 -2.23
N ASP A 532 -1.50 -16.41 -2.82
CA ASP A 532 -1.15 -17.63 -2.08
C ASP A 532 0.18 -17.45 -1.36
N ALA A 533 1.15 -16.83 -2.02
CA ALA A 533 2.46 -16.52 -1.45
C ALA A 533 2.37 -15.55 -0.28
N LEU A 534 1.59 -14.48 -0.40
CA LEU A 534 1.35 -13.53 0.69
C LEU A 534 0.71 -14.21 1.90
N MET A 535 -0.33 -15.04 1.68
CA MET A 535 -0.99 -15.78 2.76
C MET A 535 -0.02 -16.74 3.47
N ALA A 536 0.87 -17.39 2.73
CA ALA A 536 1.90 -18.25 3.32
C ALA A 536 2.88 -17.44 4.20
N VAL A 537 3.35 -16.30 3.73
CA VAL A 537 4.23 -15.41 4.52
C VAL A 537 3.52 -14.94 5.78
N ARG A 538 2.27 -14.48 5.67
CA ARG A 538 1.46 -14.01 6.79
C ARG A 538 1.26 -15.10 7.86
N TYR A 539 0.92 -16.32 7.45
CA TYR A 539 0.80 -17.46 8.37
C TYR A 539 2.10 -17.71 9.13
N GLN A 540 3.24 -17.74 8.42
CA GLN A 540 4.55 -17.95 9.05
C GLN A 540 4.94 -16.78 9.97
N LEU A 541 4.56 -15.55 9.63
CA LEU A 541 4.77 -14.38 10.47
C LEU A 541 3.98 -14.49 11.78
N GLY A 542 2.73 -14.95 11.72
CA GLY A 542 1.93 -15.28 12.91
C GLY A 542 2.61 -16.31 13.82
N LEU A 543 3.13 -17.38 13.24
CA LEU A 543 3.91 -18.40 13.99
C LEU A 543 5.20 -17.84 14.62
N TYR A 544 5.83 -16.84 13.97
CA TYR A 544 6.98 -16.14 14.54
C TYR A 544 6.57 -15.28 15.74
N ILE A 545 5.51 -14.48 15.59
CA ILE A 545 5.02 -13.58 16.66
C ILE A 545 4.61 -14.38 17.90
N GLU A 546 3.90 -15.50 17.75
CA GLU A 546 3.53 -16.36 18.89
C GLU A 546 4.70 -17.17 19.48
N GLY A 547 5.87 -17.15 18.82
CA GLY A 547 7.08 -17.85 19.27
C GLY A 547 7.18 -19.34 18.88
N SER A 548 6.28 -19.86 18.07
CA SER A 548 6.33 -21.22 17.52
C SER A 548 7.42 -21.38 16.47
N LYS A 549 7.80 -20.30 15.80
CA LYS A 549 8.96 -20.18 14.92
C LYS A 549 9.95 -19.16 15.43
N LYS A 550 11.23 -19.35 15.10
CA LYS A 550 12.32 -18.46 15.53
C LYS A 550 12.86 -17.60 14.41
N GLU A 551 12.57 -17.97 13.18
CA GLU A 551 13.06 -17.28 12.00
C GLU A 551 11.89 -16.58 11.32
N LEU A 552 12.11 -15.35 10.91
CA LEU A 552 11.16 -14.58 10.12
C LEU A 552 11.00 -15.23 8.73
N PRO A 553 9.79 -15.26 8.19
CA PRO A 553 9.56 -15.79 6.86
C PRO A 553 10.18 -14.89 5.80
N VAL A 554 10.68 -15.50 4.73
CA VAL A 554 11.11 -14.80 3.52
C VAL A 554 10.42 -15.48 2.35
N LEU A 555 9.71 -14.69 1.55
CA LEU A 555 9.04 -15.18 0.37
C LEU A 555 10.07 -15.74 -0.61
N GLN A 556 9.89 -17.00 -0.98
CA GLN A 556 10.71 -17.61 -2.03
C GLN A 556 9.97 -17.47 -3.34
N VAL A 557 10.49 -16.61 -4.20
CA VAL A 557 9.93 -16.38 -5.53
C VAL A 557 10.66 -17.22 -6.55
N GLU A 558 9.90 -18.01 -7.33
CA GLU A 558 10.44 -18.67 -8.53
C GLU A 558 10.26 -17.74 -9.72
N SER A 559 11.34 -17.36 -10.36
CA SER A 559 11.30 -16.63 -11.62
C SER A 559 11.33 -17.59 -12.80
N SER A 560 10.74 -17.20 -13.93
CA SER A 560 10.83 -17.92 -15.19
C SER A 560 12.28 -17.93 -15.76
N ARG A 561 13.11 -17.00 -15.28
CA ARG A 561 14.53 -16.90 -15.64
C ARG A 561 15.44 -17.26 -14.47
N LEU A 562 16.57 -17.83 -14.79
CA LEU A 562 17.63 -18.15 -13.82
C LEU A 562 18.40 -16.87 -13.43
N ALA A 563 19.09 -16.93 -12.29
CA ALA A 563 20.06 -15.91 -11.94
C ALA A 563 21.23 -15.94 -12.95
N GLY A 564 21.61 -14.78 -13.46
CA GLY A 564 22.65 -14.68 -14.50
C GLY A 564 22.78 -13.27 -15.07
N ASN A 565 23.62 -13.16 -16.10
CA ASN A 565 23.81 -11.90 -16.80
C ASN A 565 22.90 -11.83 -18.03
N TYR A 566 22.25 -10.68 -18.20
CA TYR A 566 21.35 -10.42 -19.33
C TYR A 566 21.68 -9.05 -19.93
N TYR A 567 21.58 -8.96 -21.25
CA TYR A 567 21.93 -7.76 -22.01
C TYR A 567 20.79 -7.47 -22.98
N ILE A 568 20.19 -6.30 -22.85
CA ILE A 568 19.00 -5.88 -23.59
C ILE A 568 19.34 -4.64 -24.42
N ASN A 569 19.03 -4.67 -25.70
CA ASN A 569 19.09 -3.51 -26.56
C ASN A 569 17.68 -3.13 -27.02
N PHE A 570 17.29 -1.89 -26.74
CA PHE A 570 15.99 -1.38 -27.12
C PHE A 570 16.00 -0.87 -28.54
N GLN A 571 15.31 -1.60 -29.43
CA GLN A 571 15.27 -1.31 -30.86
C GLN A 571 14.05 -1.95 -31.52
N ASP A 572 13.76 -1.59 -32.77
CA ASP A 572 12.91 -2.41 -33.62
C ASP A 572 13.60 -3.77 -33.86
N PRO A 573 13.00 -4.91 -33.45
CA PRO A 573 13.64 -6.22 -33.61
C PRO A 573 14.01 -6.59 -35.07
N GLU A 574 13.29 -6.01 -36.04
CA GLU A 574 13.53 -6.20 -37.49
C GLU A 574 14.33 -5.03 -38.10
N GLY A 575 14.66 -3.98 -37.30
CA GLY A 575 15.33 -2.76 -37.74
C GLY A 575 16.85 -2.75 -37.55
N GLU A 576 17.45 -1.56 -37.63
CA GLU A 576 18.86 -1.38 -37.36
C GLU A 576 19.13 -1.21 -35.84
N PRO A 577 20.22 -1.74 -35.29
CA PRO A 577 21.23 -2.58 -35.99
C PRO A 577 20.67 -3.99 -36.28
N ASN A 578 20.77 -4.40 -37.49
CA ASN A 578 20.22 -5.69 -37.99
C ASN A 578 21.17 -6.89 -37.82
N ALA A 579 22.25 -6.74 -37.05
CA ALA A 579 23.21 -7.81 -36.78
C ALA A 579 22.53 -9.00 -36.06
N GLU A 580 22.80 -10.22 -36.54
CA GLU A 580 22.32 -11.45 -35.96
C GLU A 580 23.46 -12.47 -35.76
N PRO A 581 23.83 -12.82 -34.51
CA PRO A 581 23.39 -12.19 -33.24
C PRO A 581 24.04 -10.81 -33.04
N LEU A 582 23.36 -9.93 -32.27
CA LEU A 582 23.91 -8.65 -31.87
C LEU A 582 24.91 -8.85 -30.72
N ILE A 583 26.19 -8.71 -31.00
CA ILE A 583 27.28 -8.91 -30.04
C ILE A 583 28.11 -7.64 -29.91
N VAL A 584 28.20 -7.09 -28.70
CA VAL A 584 29.03 -5.94 -28.36
C VAL A 584 29.90 -6.28 -27.15
N ASN A 585 31.21 -6.02 -27.25
CA ASN A 585 32.18 -6.32 -26.20
C ASN A 585 32.21 -7.79 -25.72
N GLY A 586 31.72 -8.73 -26.53
CA GLY A 586 31.60 -10.14 -26.20
C GLY A 586 30.26 -10.54 -25.57
N ASN A 587 29.42 -9.59 -25.27
CA ASN A 587 28.06 -9.81 -24.71
C ASN A 587 27.04 -9.87 -25.86
N GLN A 588 26.18 -10.86 -25.82
CA GLN A 588 25.09 -11.00 -26.77
C GLN A 588 23.86 -10.30 -26.26
N TYR A 589 23.32 -9.36 -27.00
CA TYR A 589 22.15 -8.56 -26.65
C TYR A 589 20.87 -9.14 -27.23
N MET A 590 19.83 -9.17 -26.41
CA MET A 590 18.44 -9.37 -26.84
C MET A 590 17.94 -8.08 -27.48
N LYS A 591 17.25 -8.19 -28.61
CA LYS A 591 16.60 -7.05 -29.26
C LYS A 591 15.16 -6.99 -28.74
N VAL A 592 14.80 -5.89 -28.09
CA VAL A 592 13.47 -5.69 -27.50
C VAL A 592 12.84 -4.45 -28.09
N GLY A 593 11.66 -4.62 -28.68
CA GLY A 593 10.84 -3.55 -29.25
C GLY A 593 9.81 -3.00 -28.25
N TRP A 594 8.66 -2.62 -28.80
CA TRP A 594 7.53 -2.01 -28.06
C TRP A 594 6.42 -3.00 -27.68
N ASP A 595 6.69 -4.31 -27.77
CA ASP A 595 5.68 -5.31 -27.46
C ASP A 595 5.26 -5.26 -26.00
N GLN A 596 3.97 -5.54 -25.78
CA GLN A 596 3.43 -5.68 -24.42
C GLN A 596 4.09 -6.84 -23.68
N TYR A 597 4.12 -6.75 -22.36
CA TYR A 597 4.60 -7.83 -21.51
C TYR A 597 3.87 -9.14 -21.83
N ASP A 598 4.66 -10.16 -22.12
CA ASP A 598 4.19 -11.52 -22.40
C ASP A 598 4.78 -12.49 -21.36
N PRO A 599 3.96 -13.09 -20.49
CA PRO A 599 4.44 -14.04 -19.50
C PRO A 599 5.18 -15.24 -20.08
N SER A 600 4.92 -15.60 -21.35
CA SER A 600 5.63 -16.70 -22.03
C SER A 600 7.05 -16.32 -22.44
N LEU A 601 7.32 -15.04 -22.64
CA LEU A 601 8.63 -14.49 -22.95
C LEU A 601 9.34 -14.00 -21.67
N GLY A 602 8.57 -13.63 -20.64
CA GLY A 602 9.03 -13.08 -19.38
C GLY A 602 9.64 -11.69 -19.53
N TYR A 603 9.15 -10.88 -20.47
CA TYR A 603 9.49 -9.47 -20.60
C TYR A 603 8.51 -8.72 -21.50
N GLY A 604 8.53 -7.41 -21.40
CA GLY A 604 7.78 -6.50 -22.26
C GLY A 604 7.40 -5.20 -21.57
N TRP A 605 6.58 -4.42 -22.22
CA TRP A 605 6.16 -3.11 -21.72
C TRP A 605 4.72 -3.13 -21.21
N SER A 606 4.47 -2.35 -20.18
CA SER A 606 3.14 -2.02 -19.68
C SER A 606 3.09 -0.54 -19.32
N GLY A 607 1.91 -0.01 -19.02
CA GLY A 607 1.76 1.36 -18.60
C GLY A 607 0.64 2.12 -19.29
N GLU A 608 0.61 3.43 -19.10
CA GLU A 608 -0.51 4.30 -19.41
C GLU A 608 -0.89 4.33 -20.89
N ASN A 609 0.07 4.14 -21.78
CA ASN A 609 -0.11 4.27 -23.22
C ASN A 609 -0.03 2.95 -24.00
N MET A 610 0.03 1.84 -23.31
CA MET A 610 0.13 0.53 -23.98
C MET A 610 -1.09 0.25 -24.85
N GLY A 611 -0.83 -0.28 -26.03
CA GLY A 611 -1.87 -0.52 -27.05
C GLY A 611 -2.23 0.68 -27.90
N THR A 612 -1.69 1.87 -27.65
CA THR A 612 -1.95 3.08 -28.46
C THR A 612 -0.92 3.30 -29.56
N GLY A 613 0.19 2.54 -29.58
CA GLY A 613 1.28 2.67 -30.55
C GLY A 613 2.16 3.90 -30.33
N ILE A 614 2.26 4.37 -29.10
CA ILE A 614 3.00 5.58 -28.75
C ILE A 614 4.48 5.29 -28.52
N LEU A 615 4.87 4.10 -28.02
CA LEU A 615 6.26 3.71 -27.95
C LEU A 615 6.86 3.60 -29.35
N MET A 616 7.95 4.29 -29.58
CA MET A 616 8.65 4.42 -30.84
C MET A 616 10.11 4.00 -30.69
N THR A 617 10.68 3.49 -31.78
CA THR A 617 12.10 3.19 -31.84
C THR A 617 12.83 4.10 -32.85
N GLY A 618 14.10 4.32 -32.59
CA GLY A 618 14.95 5.08 -33.49
C GLY A 618 16.36 4.50 -33.58
N TYR A 619 17.08 4.93 -34.60
CA TYR A 619 18.47 4.55 -34.86
C TYR A 619 19.31 5.74 -35.28
N SER A 620 20.50 5.85 -34.71
CA SER A 620 21.48 6.87 -35.06
C SER A 620 22.66 6.25 -35.81
N SER A 621 23.06 6.83 -36.95
CA SER A 621 24.23 6.43 -37.69
C SER A 621 25.51 7.16 -37.27
N ALA A 622 25.52 7.81 -36.08
CA ALA A 622 26.66 8.59 -35.60
C ALA A 622 27.93 7.72 -35.41
N ASP A 623 29.07 8.27 -35.79
CA ASP A 623 30.37 7.64 -35.60
C ASP A 623 30.80 7.72 -34.11
N GLY A 624 31.61 6.75 -33.69
CA GLY A 624 32.19 6.74 -32.34
C GLY A 624 31.35 6.04 -31.26
N PHE A 625 30.19 5.50 -31.62
CA PHE A 625 29.31 4.73 -30.74
C PHE A 625 29.27 3.25 -31.20
N ASN A 626 29.09 2.36 -30.24
CA ASN A 626 28.87 0.95 -30.56
C ASN A 626 27.41 0.70 -31.01
N GLU A 627 27.08 -0.50 -31.46
CA GLU A 627 25.81 -0.77 -32.10
C GLU A 627 24.63 -0.69 -31.12
N VAL A 628 24.82 -1.05 -29.83
CA VAL A 628 23.72 -0.98 -28.81
C VAL A 628 23.49 0.46 -28.32
N GLN A 629 24.45 1.36 -28.50
CA GLN A 629 24.29 2.77 -28.16
C GLN A 629 23.58 3.57 -29.25
N LYS A 630 23.44 3.02 -30.46
CA LYS A 630 22.86 3.71 -31.61
C LYS A 630 21.35 3.57 -31.73
N SER A 631 20.78 2.52 -31.21
CA SER A 631 19.34 2.31 -31.18
C SER A 631 18.77 2.78 -29.86
N TYR A 632 17.50 3.11 -29.85
CA TYR A 632 16.77 3.52 -28.65
C TYR A 632 15.26 3.34 -28.83
N ILE A 633 14.54 3.26 -27.68
CA ILE A 633 13.09 3.34 -27.59
C ILE A 633 12.71 4.58 -26.79
N TYR A 634 11.57 5.18 -27.10
CA TYR A 634 11.04 6.35 -26.39
C TYR A 634 9.53 6.47 -26.57
N ASP A 635 8.89 7.22 -25.69
CA ASP A 635 7.49 7.62 -25.81
C ASP A 635 7.40 9.06 -26.31
N ASP A 636 6.61 9.28 -27.38
CA ASP A 636 6.45 10.61 -28.01
C ASP A 636 5.64 11.60 -27.15
N TYR A 637 4.98 11.10 -26.08
CA TYR A 637 4.26 11.93 -25.13
C TYR A 637 4.95 12.03 -23.76
N GLY A 638 6.08 11.35 -23.57
CA GLY A 638 6.86 11.38 -22.33
C GLY A 638 6.19 10.74 -21.12
N ARG A 639 5.18 9.89 -21.33
CA ARG A 639 4.44 9.23 -20.24
C ARG A 639 5.26 8.14 -19.58
N ASP A 640 4.88 7.74 -18.38
CA ASP A 640 5.48 6.62 -17.67
C ASP A 640 5.21 5.31 -18.42
N ASN A 641 6.29 4.66 -18.87
CA ASN A 641 6.24 3.35 -19.46
C ASN A 641 7.08 2.39 -18.62
N LEU A 642 6.45 1.32 -18.17
CA LEU A 642 7.09 0.27 -17.41
C LEU A 642 7.59 -0.81 -18.34
N PHE A 643 8.86 -1.14 -18.22
CA PHE A 643 9.48 -2.34 -18.77
C PHE A 643 9.66 -3.37 -17.64
N GLU A 644 9.06 -4.54 -17.81
CA GLU A 644 9.21 -5.68 -16.93
C GLU A 644 10.11 -6.73 -17.55
N PHE A 645 11.00 -7.31 -16.76
CA PHE A 645 11.90 -8.38 -17.17
C PHE A 645 12.01 -9.40 -16.05
N ASP A 646 11.44 -10.60 -16.26
CA ASP A 646 11.55 -11.70 -15.30
C ASP A 646 13.01 -11.97 -14.96
N LEU A 647 13.36 -11.96 -13.70
CA LEU A 647 14.72 -12.12 -13.21
C LEU A 647 14.70 -12.83 -11.85
N ALA A 648 15.50 -13.88 -11.70
CA ALA A 648 15.57 -14.57 -10.43
C ALA A 648 16.04 -13.64 -9.30
N PRO A 649 15.56 -13.81 -8.08
CA PRO A 649 16.05 -13.06 -6.92
C PRO A 649 17.58 -13.13 -6.78
N GLY A 650 18.18 -11.97 -6.46
CA GLY A 650 19.64 -11.83 -6.32
C GLY A 650 20.08 -10.38 -6.34
N THR A 651 21.35 -10.13 -6.03
CA THR A 651 21.96 -8.80 -6.15
C THR A 651 22.55 -8.62 -7.54
N TYR A 652 22.21 -7.53 -8.20
CA TYR A 652 22.64 -7.24 -9.57
C TYR A 652 23.25 -5.84 -9.70
N ASN A 653 24.29 -5.73 -10.56
CA ASN A 653 24.70 -4.45 -11.12
C ASN A 653 23.89 -4.21 -12.39
N ILE A 654 23.13 -3.14 -12.41
CA ILE A 654 22.25 -2.79 -13.51
C ILE A 654 22.74 -1.48 -14.12
N THR A 655 23.08 -1.54 -15.40
CA THR A 655 23.55 -0.36 -16.17
C THR A 655 22.51 0.00 -17.22
N VAL A 656 22.03 1.24 -17.20
CA VAL A 656 21.14 1.79 -18.22
C VAL A 656 21.86 2.82 -19.07
N GLY A 657 21.69 2.73 -20.38
CA GLY A 657 22.16 3.71 -21.37
C GLY A 657 21.00 4.55 -21.89
N VAL A 658 21.09 5.88 -21.73
CA VAL A 658 20.01 6.83 -22.02
C VAL A 658 20.51 7.96 -22.91
N GLY A 659 19.71 8.36 -23.90
CA GLY A 659 20.02 9.43 -24.84
C GLY A 659 20.07 8.97 -26.29
N MET A 660 20.53 9.85 -27.21
CA MET A 660 20.70 9.55 -28.64
C MET A 660 22.14 9.68 -29.03
N ALA A 661 22.74 8.62 -29.56
CA ALA A 661 24.12 8.65 -30.05
C ALA A 661 24.36 9.82 -31.04
N GLY A 662 25.28 10.71 -30.71
CA GLY A 662 25.69 11.84 -31.57
C GLY A 662 24.68 13.00 -31.67
N ARG A 663 23.62 12.99 -30.89
CA ARG A 663 22.62 14.09 -30.85
C ARG A 663 22.27 14.46 -29.40
N ALA A 664 22.53 15.70 -29.05
CA ALA A 664 22.07 16.25 -27.77
C ALA A 664 20.57 16.50 -27.79
N TYR A 665 19.95 16.30 -26.62
CA TYR A 665 18.55 16.61 -26.36
C TYR A 665 18.49 17.41 -25.05
N ASP A 666 18.92 18.68 -25.16
CA ASP A 666 19.18 19.56 -24.02
C ASP A 666 17.92 20.28 -23.51
N SER A 667 16.82 20.20 -24.24
CA SER A 667 15.53 20.79 -23.89
C SER A 667 14.56 19.81 -23.21
N GLN A 668 14.96 18.56 -23.12
CA GLN A 668 14.16 17.48 -22.53
C GLN A 668 15.07 16.61 -21.65
N PRO A 669 15.04 16.76 -20.36
CA PRO A 669 15.81 15.90 -19.46
C PRO A 669 15.28 14.48 -19.50
N HIS A 670 16.14 13.54 -19.14
CA HIS A 670 15.80 12.12 -19.13
C HIS A 670 15.54 11.66 -17.70
N ASN A 671 14.59 10.75 -17.55
CA ASN A 671 14.23 10.14 -16.28
C ASN A 671 14.14 8.62 -16.45
N VAL A 672 14.84 7.87 -15.60
CA VAL A 672 14.75 6.42 -15.49
C VAL A 672 14.76 6.02 -14.03
N SER A 673 13.79 5.24 -13.62
CA SER A 673 13.79 4.56 -12.33
C SER A 673 13.89 3.05 -12.53
N ILE A 674 14.67 2.37 -11.69
CA ILE A 674 14.78 0.91 -11.65
C ILE A 674 14.44 0.47 -10.24
N GLU A 675 13.52 -0.49 -10.08
CA GLU A 675 12.98 -0.92 -8.77
C GLU A 675 12.49 0.24 -7.90
N GLY A 676 11.93 1.29 -8.54
CA GLY A 676 11.48 2.50 -7.84
C GLY A 676 12.59 3.49 -7.47
N VAL A 677 13.87 3.14 -7.67
CA VAL A 677 15.00 4.03 -7.41
C VAL A 677 15.32 4.85 -8.66
N LYS A 678 15.37 6.17 -8.53
CA LYS A 678 15.78 7.06 -9.63
C LYS A 678 17.26 6.84 -9.94
N VAL A 679 17.54 6.38 -11.15
CA VAL A 679 18.90 6.10 -11.66
C VAL A 679 19.38 7.20 -12.60
N VAL A 680 18.47 7.76 -13.38
CA VAL A 680 18.66 9.00 -14.15
C VAL A 680 17.54 9.94 -13.70
N ASP A 681 17.89 11.06 -13.09
CA ASP A 681 16.95 11.97 -12.47
C ASP A 681 17.07 13.36 -13.12
N ASP A 682 16.11 13.66 -13.98
CA ASP A 682 15.96 14.97 -14.65
C ASP A 682 17.26 15.46 -15.34
N GLU A 683 18.00 14.53 -15.97
CA GLU A 683 19.30 14.80 -16.57
C GLU A 683 19.19 15.09 -18.08
N PRO A 684 19.52 16.32 -18.55
CA PRO A 684 19.61 16.59 -19.99
C PRO A 684 20.89 16.05 -20.58
N THR A 685 20.85 15.61 -21.85
CA THR A 685 22.07 15.38 -22.65
C THR A 685 22.62 16.68 -23.24
N SER A 686 23.90 16.70 -23.56
CA SER A 686 24.59 17.87 -24.12
C SER A 686 25.39 17.49 -25.39
N ALA A 687 25.88 18.50 -26.10
CA ALA A 687 26.71 18.27 -27.29
C ALA A 687 28.01 17.48 -27.01
N ASP A 688 28.53 17.59 -25.79
CA ASP A 688 29.74 16.87 -25.35
C ASP A 688 29.40 15.48 -24.73
N GLN A 689 28.15 15.28 -24.29
CA GLN A 689 27.67 14.04 -23.70
C GLN A 689 26.26 13.74 -24.22
N THR A 690 26.17 13.01 -25.33
CA THR A 690 24.90 12.65 -25.97
C THR A 690 24.28 11.36 -25.45
N LEU A 691 25.01 10.64 -24.59
CA LEU A 691 24.56 9.44 -23.88
C LEU A 691 24.95 9.54 -22.42
N ILE A 692 24.00 9.23 -21.56
CA ILE A 692 24.14 9.08 -20.11
C ILE A 692 24.17 7.59 -19.82
N GLU A 693 25.18 7.13 -19.07
CA GLU A 693 25.28 5.76 -18.60
C GLU A 693 25.29 5.79 -17.07
N ARG A 694 24.38 5.04 -16.45
CA ARG A 694 24.30 4.93 -14.99
C ARG A 694 24.26 3.46 -14.59
N THR A 695 25.06 3.12 -13.58
CA THR A 695 25.06 1.78 -12.97
C THR A 695 24.62 1.88 -11.53
N VAL A 696 23.70 1.03 -11.14
CA VAL A 696 23.23 0.87 -9.76
C VAL A 696 23.36 -0.58 -9.35
N THR A 697 23.69 -0.81 -8.07
CA THR A 697 23.66 -2.16 -7.48
C THR A 697 22.41 -2.27 -6.62
N MET A 698 21.56 -3.27 -6.87
CA MET A 698 20.33 -3.48 -6.12
C MET A 698 19.93 -4.94 -6.04
N ASP A 699 19.07 -5.23 -5.10
CA ASP A 699 18.48 -6.56 -4.87
C ASP A 699 17.18 -6.67 -5.65
N ILE A 700 17.06 -7.70 -6.45
CA ILE A 700 15.79 -8.14 -7.04
C ILE A 700 15.22 -9.20 -6.09
N VAL A 701 13.98 -9.04 -5.66
CA VAL A 701 13.40 -9.90 -4.63
C VAL A 701 12.06 -10.54 -5.01
N ASP A 702 11.33 -9.94 -5.95
CA ASP A 702 9.99 -10.38 -6.37
C ASP A 702 9.96 -11.22 -7.65
N GLY A 703 11.12 -11.47 -8.24
CA GLY A 703 11.26 -12.31 -9.46
C GLY A 703 11.17 -11.54 -10.76
N SER A 704 11.10 -10.21 -10.74
CA SER A 704 11.09 -9.33 -11.91
C SER A 704 12.00 -8.12 -11.69
N LEU A 705 12.56 -7.58 -12.76
CA LEU A 705 13.16 -6.26 -12.78
C LEU A 705 12.19 -5.30 -13.42
N SER A 706 11.84 -4.25 -12.70
CA SER A 706 10.92 -3.19 -13.13
C SER A 706 11.72 -1.91 -13.47
N MET A 707 11.65 -1.46 -14.72
CA MET A 707 12.24 -0.18 -15.16
C MET A 707 11.15 0.75 -15.66
N ILE A 708 11.05 1.95 -15.09
CA ILE A 708 10.17 3.02 -15.58
C ILE A 708 11.03 4.01 -16.37
N ALA A 709 10.66 4.24 -17.63
CA ALA A 709 11.29 5.21 -18.51
C ALA A 709 10.35 6.39 -18.77
N ALA A 710 10.91 7.60 -18.77
CA ALA A 710 10.21 8.87 -18.88
C ALA A 710 9.47 9.27 -17.59
N GLY A 711 8.49 10.16 -17.70
CA GLY A 711 7.71 10.68 -16.58
C GLY A 711 7.78 12.21 -16.50
N ARG A 712 7.13 12.78 -15.48
CA ARG A 712 7.11 14.22 -15.27
C ARG A 712 8.48 14.73 -14.81
N SER A 713 8.94 15.80 -15.44
CA SER A 713 10.22 16.46 -15.15
C SER A 713 9.95 17.78 -14.40
N PRO A 714 10.47 17.95 -13.19
CA PRO A 714 10.33 19.20 -12.44
C PRO A 714 11.03 20.37 -13.13
N SER A 715 12.12 20.16 -13.86
CA SER A 715 12.88 21.24 -14.46
C SER A 715 12.20 21.90 -15.64
N ILE A 716 11.29 21.20 -16.31
CA ILE A 716 10.51 21.75 -17.43
C ILE A 716 9.02 21.89 -17.12
N ASP A 717 8.59 21.44 -15.94
CA ASP A 717 7.18 21.39 -15.49
C ASP A 717 6.24 20.71 -16.52
N ASP A 718 6.75 19.66 -17.17
CA ASP A 718 6.05 18.89 -18.19
C ASP A 718 6.62 17.45 -18.22
N TYR A 719 6.02 16.58 -19.03
CA TYR A 719 6.57 15.24 -19.27
C TYR A 719 7.84 15.28 -20.11
N SER A 720 8.83 14.49 -19.71
CA SER A 720 10.11 14.38 -20.41
C SER A 720 10.10 13.24 -21.42
N TYR A 721 10.87 13.38 -22.51
CA TYR A 721 11.12 12.30 -23.46
C TYR A 721 12.42 11.60 -23.09
N THR A 722 12.31 10.37 -22.61
CA THR A 722 13.47 9.56 -22.27
C THR A 722 13.77 8.57 -23.38
N PHE A 723 14.98 8.59 -23.90
CA PHE A 723 15.47 7.69 -24.95
C PHE A 723 16.30 6.59 -24.30
N VAL A 724 15.77 5.39 -24.16
CA VAL A 724 16.48 4.25 -23.55
C VAL A 724 17.11 3.42 -24.65
N ALA A 725 18.44 3.26 -24.61
CA ALA A 725 19.21 2.53 -25.63
C ALA A 725 19.43 1.07 -25.24
N TYR A 726 19.86 0.80 -24.00
CA TYR A 726 20.16 -0.55 -23.55
C TYR A 726 20.09 -0.68 -22.02
N LEU A 727 20.02 -1.94 -21.59
CA LEU A 727 20.04 -2.34 -20.18
C LEU A 727 20.98 -3.54 -20.05
N ASP A 728 22.03 -3.40 -19.24
CA ASP A 728 22.94 -4.48 -18.89
C ASP A 728 22.66 -4.90 -17.44
N ILE A 729 22.38 -6.17 -17.25
CA ILE A 729 22.03 -6.77 -15.95
C ILE A 729 23.11 -7.79 -15.63
N GLU A 730 23.90 -7.57 -14.59
CA GLU A 730 25.03 -8.43 -14.23
C GLU A 730 24.92 -8.91 -12.77
N LEU A 731 24.84 -10.21 -12.58
CA LEU A 731 24.75 -10.83 -11.25
C LEU A 731 26.00 -10.54 -10.43
N VAL A 732 25.84 -10.04 -9.23
CA VAL A 732 26.92 -9.86 -8.25
C VAL A 732 27.15 -11.21 -7.55
N LEU A 733 28.34 -11.78 -7.72
CA LEU A 733 28.71 -13.09 -7.16
C LEU A 733 29.24 -13.01 -5.73
#